data_fef3574dc3102d9bb4fedf60e2f997f6
#
_entry.id   fef3574dc3102d9bb4fedf60e2f997f6
#
_cell.length_a   1.000
_cell.length_b   1.000
_cell.length_c   1.000
_cell.angle_alpha   90.00
_cell.angle_beta   90.00
_cell.angle_gamma   90.00
#
_symmetry.space_group_name_H-M   'P 1'
#
loop_
_entity.id
_entity.type
_entity.pdbx_description
1 polymer ?
#
loop_
_entity_poly.entity_id
_entity_poly.type
_entity_poly.pdbx_seq_one_letter_code
_entity_poly.pdbx_strand_id
1 'polypeptide(L)'
;MKQTRPVPSVSKGVDMSKVKWTSEQQDAIYEKNSNILVAAAAGSGKTAVLVERIINKIINEKIDIDKLLVVTFTNAAASEMRERVLDAIYKKLEEDSENENLQRQITLLNKASICTIDSFCLEVVRNNFYELDNVSPNFRIADTTEIELLKQEVLEDIFEKKYEEDNDEFIKLIHTYTSYRDDTPLKELVLKINNYIQSNPFPEKWLTDKIEMFNLKDRLDEDFANTIWGKELLKEVDEELVDILSTFESISKKLTLDKELEKYYQTIRNDIDMLENLKRSLNSWDKAYEINQNLKFPTWPRQKVESELKDEAKKIRDDGKKKLSKILDKILIYNSRQANEDIYDMYSILSKLKNLIFEFNEEFSKRKRNKNIVDFNDIEHFALKILLKEENGKIQVSDVAKRYQEKYLEIAIDEYQDSNLVQEYILSSVSKGNNIFMVGDVKQSIYKFRQAMPELFLNKYHKYKSKKDKQKEDDLKIQLFKNFRSRDNVLDFTNIVFQDIMSNDLGDIEYDEKEYLNLGADYPELKQNFATEIDIIDLKEEEKQENIENEEIFEEKNEEEEERVENIELEARFVANRIKELIEEKFQVWDRKKSQYRNIEYKDIVILLRSTANIAPIYEQEILSLNMPVFSDSSQEYLGSIEIQTIMSLLKIIDNPMQDIPLVTVLRSFIGKFTDDELVQIRLSDKYDNFYVCMQKAMIDVNKELKEKICNFLSNLDKWRDEQEYFSLDELIWKIYIDTGFYNYVRINAKW
;
A
#
# COMPACT_ATOMS: atom_id res chain seq x y z
N MET A 1 -33.51 -10.93 14.99
CA MET A 1 -34.10 -10.97 13.62
C MET A 1 -33.10 -10.29 12.70
N LYS A 2 -32.33 -11.06 11.93
CA LYS A 2 -31.40 -10.51 10.94
C LYS A 2 -32.22 -9.99 9.76
N GLN A 3 -32.35 -8.68 9.63
CA GLN A 3 -32.79 -8.07 8.38
C GLN A 3 -31.61 -8.10 7.40
N THR A 4 -31.63 -9.03 6.48
CA THR A 4 -30.78 -9.00 5.29
C THR A 4 -31.16 -7.78 4.44
N ARG A 5 -30.25 -6.81 4.35
CA ARG A 5 -30.36 -5.71 3.36
C ARG A 5 -30.33 -6.31 1.96
N PRO A 6 -31.14 -5.81 1.03
CA PRO A 6 -31.07 -6.28 -0.36
C PRO A 6 -29.72 -5.85 -0.96
N VAL A 7 -28.96 -6.85 -1.39
CA VAL A 7 -27.80 -6.66 -2.25
C VAL A 7 -28.27 -5.95 -3.52
N PRO A 8 -27.61 -4.91 -4.03
CA PRO A 8 -27.98 -4.27 -5.28
C PRO A 8 -27.93 -5.34 -6.37
N SER A 9 -29.01 -5.42 -7.16
CA SER A 9 -29.15 -6.39 -8.24
C SER A 9 -27.98 -6.30 -9.21
N VAL A 10 -27.21 -7.38 -9.27
CA VAL A 10 -26.09 -7.59 -10.18
C VAL A 10 -26.49 -7.24 -11.60
N SER A 11 -25.65 -6.50 -12.26
CA SER A 11 -25.74 -6.08 -13.65
C SER A 11 -26.00 -7.29 -14.56
N LYS A 12 -27.11 -7.31 -15.26
CA LYS A 12 -27.31 -8.25 -16.38
C LYS A 12 -26.12 -8.15 -17.33
N GLY A 13 -25.38 -9.24 -17.45
CA GLY A 13 -24.14 -9.31 -18.23
C GLY A 13 -24.35 -8.86 -19.68
N VAL A 14 -23.31 -8.30 -20.26
CA VAL A 14 -23.21 -8.00 -21.68
C VAL A 14 -23.49 -9.28 -22.47
N ASP A 15 -24.34 -9.21 -23.49
CA ASP A 15 -24.62 -10.33 -24.39
C ASP A 15 -23.35 -10.70 -25.17
N MET A 16 -22.63 -11.73 -24.71
CA MET A 16 -21.35 -12.17 -25.27
C MET A 16 -21.50 -12.81 -26.67
N SER A 17 -22.69 -13.17 -27.11
CA SER A 17 -22.91 -13.75 -28.44
C SER A 17 -22.67 -12.79 -29.60
N LYS A 18 -22.51 -11.48 -29.32
CA LYS A 18 -22.22 -10.41 -30.30
C LYS A 18 -20.87 -9.75 -30.11
N VAL A 19 -20.02 -10.22 -29.16
CA VAL A 19 -18.70 -9.64 -28.93
C VAL A 19 -17.77 -10.02 -30.06
N LYS A 20 -17.27 -9.04 -30.79
CA LYS A 20 -16.25 -9.24 -31.82
C LYS A 20 -14.88 -9.13 -31.17
N TRP A 21 -14.26 -10.28 -30.85
CA TRP A 21 -12.92 -10.34 -30.29
C TRP A 21 -11.86 -9.83 -31.27
N THR A 22 -10.87 -9.09 -30.76
CA THR A 22 -9.67 -8.73 -31.53
C THR A 22 -8.81 -9.97 -31.79
N SER A 23 -7.83 -9.88 -32.71
CA SER A 23 -6.88 -10.98 -32.98
C SER A 23 -6.11 -11.38 -31.74
N GLU A 24 -5.65 -10.40 -30.93
CA GLU A 24 -4.90 -10.62 -29.70
C GLU A 24 -5.77 -11.25 -28.61
N GLN A 25 -7.03 -10.82 -28.48
CA GLN A 25 -7.98 -11.45 -27.57
C GLN A 25 -8.29 -12.90 -27.98
N GLN A 26 -8.44 -13.18 -29.30
CA GLN A 26 -8.60 -14.55 -29.81
C GLN A 26 -7.37 -15.39 -29.50
N ASP A 27 -6.16 -14.85 -29.67
CA ASP A 27 -4.94 -15.56 -29.28
C ASP A 27 -4.94 -15.91 -27.80
N ALA A 28 -5.30 -14.97 -26.92
CA ALA A 28 -5.39 -15.24 -25.49
C ALA A 28 -6.46 -16.27 -25.11
N ILE A 29 -7.56 -16.36 -25.85
CA ILE A 29 -8.63 -17.33 -25.63
C ILE A 29 -8.24 -18.75 -26.08
N TYR A 30 -7.56 -18.89 -27.23
CA TYR A 30 -7.40 -20.17 -27.91
C TYR A 30 -6.00 -20.80 -27.83
N GLU A 31 -4.94 -20.01 -27.50
CA GLU A 31 -3.58 -20.56 -27.39
C GLU A 31 -3.43 -21.48 -26.18
N LYS A 32 -2.56 -22.52 -26.34
CA LYS A 32 -2.38 -23.59 -25.34
C LYS A 32 -1.01 -24.23 -25.42
N ASN A 33 -0.71 -25.12 -24.45
CA ASN A 33 0.53 -25.89 -24.37
C ASN A 33 1.79 -25.05 -24.15
N SER A 34 1.66 -23.87 -23.51
CA SER A 34 2.74 -23.05 -23.01
C SER A 34 2.23 -22.18 -21.86
N ASN A 35 3.12 -21.67 -21.03
CA ASN A 35 2.73 -20.60 -20.15
C ASN A 35 2.41 -19.35 -20.98
N ILE A 36 1.37 -18.64 -20.60
CA ILE A 36 0.90 -17.47 -21.33
C ILE A 36 0.83 -16.30 -20.38
N LEU A 37 1.50 -15.21 -20.70
CA LEU A 37 1.36 -13.91 -20.05
C LEU A 37 0.56 -12.98 -20.95
N VAL A 38 -0.61 -12.58 -20.48
CA VAL A 38 -1.45 -11.58 -21.13
C VAL A 38 -1.18 -10.23 -20.46
N ALA A 39 -0.35 -9.41 -21.08
CA ALA A 39 -0.14 -8.03 -20.68
C ALA A 39 -1.29 -7.19 -21.23
N ALA A 40 -2.21 -6.84 -20.35
CA ALA A 40 -3.52 -6.37 -20.74
C ALA A 40 -3.76 -4.96 -20.18
N ALA A 41 -3.69 -3.95 -21.03
CA ALA A 41 -3.92 -2.56 -20.66
C ALA A 41 -5.27 -2.34 -19.94
N ALA A 42 -5.40 -1.25 -19.21
CA ALA A 42 -6.64 -0.86 -18.57
C ALA A 42 -7.81 -0.89 -19.55
N GLY A 43 -8.95 -1.47 -19.14
CA GLY A 43 -10.15 -1.53 -19.99
C GLY A 43 -10.05 -2.44 -21.22
N SER A 44 -9.02 -3.27 -21.38
CA SER A 44 -8.84 -4.17 -22.54
C SER A 44 -9.70 -5.42 -22.52
N GLY A 45 -10.50 -5.61 -21.48
CA GLY A 45 -11.38 -6.74 -21.32
C GLY A 45 -10.73 -7.98 -20.70
N LYS A 46 -9.71 -7.81 -19.84
CA LYS A 46 -9.01 -8.89 -19.10
C LYS A 46 -9.94 -9.99 -18.62
N THR A 47 -10.88 -9.64 -17.76
CA THR A 47 -11.83 -10.60 -17.17
C THR A 47 -12.74 -11.28 -18.21
N ALA A 48 -13.15 -10.54 -19.25
CA ALA A 48 -13.98 -11.11 -20.32
C ALA A 48 -13.21 -12.16 -21.14
N VAL A 49 -11.95 -11.90 -21.45
CA VAL A 49 -11.07 -12.85 -22.13
C VAL A 49 -10.85 -14.10 -21.28
N LEU A 50 -10.62 -13.92 -19.96
CA LEU A 50 -10.44 -15.04 -19.04
C LEU A 50 -11.68 -15.92 -18.93
N VAL A 51 -12.87 -15.33 -18.79
CA VAL A 51 -14.14 -16.06 -18.77
C VAL A 51 -14.36 -16.82 -20.07
N GLU A 52 -14.15 -16.16 -21.22
CA GLU A 52 -14.33 -16.82 -22.54
C GLU A 52 -13.33 -17.96 -22.73
N ARG A 53 -12.08 -17.82 -22.26
CA ARG A 53 -11.10 -18.91 -22.25
C ARG A 53 -11.57 -20.11 -21.43
N ILE A 54 -12.11 -19.90 -20.25
CA ILE A 54 -12.68 -20.96 -19.40
C ILE A 54 -13.84 -21.65 -20.13
N ILE A 55 -14.74 -20.89 -20.72
CA ILE A 55 -15.87 -21.42 -21.49
C ILE A 55 -15.41 -22.21 -22.71
N ASN A 56 -14.40 -21.72 -23.44
CA ASN A 56 -13.81 -22.44 -24.56
C ASN A 56 -13.26 -23.81 -24.13
N LYS A 57 -12.56 -23.86 -22.97
CA LYS A 57 -12.05 -25.13 -22.43
C LYS A 57 -13.14 -26.10 -22.05
N ILE A 58 -14.22 -25.62 -21.46
CA ILE A 58 -15.36 -26.45 -21.08
C ILE A 58 -16.09 -27.02 -22.34
N ILE A 59 -16.37 -26.17 -23.31
CA ILE A 59 -17.22 -26.51 -24.44
C ILE A 59 -16.43 -27.24 -25.54
N ASN A 60 -15.32 -26.64 -25.99
CA ASN A 60 -14.58 -27.12 -27.15
C ASN A 60 -13.51 -28.15 -26.78
N GLU A 61 -12.83 -27.99 -25.64
CA GLU A 61 -11.83 -28.95 -25.19
C GLU A 61 -12.41 -30.02 -24.25
N LYS A 62 -13.67 -29.88 -23.83
CA LYS A 62 -14.41 -30.84 -22.95
C LYS A 62 -13.69 -31.06 -21.62
N ILE A 63 -13.03 -30.03 -21.09
CA ILE A 63 -12.36 -30.05 -19.80
C ILE A 63 -13.42 -29.74 -18.71
N ASP A 64 -13.49 -30.56 -17.69
CA ASP A 64 -14.35 -30.29 -16.53
C ASP A 64 -13.82 -29.10 -15.75
N ILE A 65 -14.72 -28.22 -15.30
CA ILE A 65 -14.36 -26.99 -14.59
C ILE A 65 -13.59 -27.21 -13.28
N ASP A 66 -13.80 -28.36 -12.62
CA ASP A 66 -13.05 -28.77 -11.41
C ASP A 66 -11.59 -29.15 -11.70
N LYS A 67 -11.20 -29.26 -12.98
CA LYS A 67 -9.82 -29.41 -13.45
C LYS A 67 -9.11 -28.10 -13.75
N LEU A 68 -9.75 -26.98 -13.52
CA LEU A 68 -9.21 -25.65 -13.66
C LEU A 68 -9.00 -25.05 -12.28
N LEU A 69 -7.87 -24.39 -12.06
CA LEU A 69 -7.62 -23.52 -10.91
C LEU A 69 -7.66 -22.08 -11.39
N VAL A 70 -8.58 -21.29 -10.87
CA VAL A 70 -8.69 -19.87 -11.20
C VAL A 70 -8.46 -19.06 -9.92
N VAL A 71 -7.38 -18.33 -9.89
CA VAL A 71 -6.95 -17.53 -8.74
C VAL A 71 -7.21 -16.06 -8.99
N THR A 72 -7.86 -15.39 -8.05
CA THR A 72 -8.15 -13.96 -8.07
C THR A 72 -7.59 -13.30 -6.82
N PHE A 73 -7.44 -11.97 -6.87
CA PHE A 73 -6.88 -11.21 -5.75
C PHE A 73 -7.87 -11.04 -4.58
N THR A 74 -9.18 -10.94 -4.85
CA THR A 74 -10.21 -10.73 -3.83
C THR A 74 -11.33 -11.77 -3.90
N ASN A 75 -11.98 -12.03 -2.75
CA ASN A 75 -13.16 -12.90 -2.69
C ASN A 75 -14.33 -12.36 -3.54
N ALA A 76 -14.47 -11.04 -3.64
CA ALA A 76 -15.46 -10.40 -4.49
C ALA A 76 -15.21 -10.74 -5.98
N ALA A 77 -13.94 -10.62 -6.43
CA ALA A 77 -13.55 -10.98 -7.80
C ALA A 77 -13.75 -12.47 -8.09
N ALA A 78 -13.44 -13.36 -7.14
CA ALA A 78 -13.69 -14.79 -7.27
C ALA A 78 -15.18 -15.09 -7.40
N SER A 79 -16.03 -14.44 -6.61
CA SER A 79 -17.48 -14.60 -6.67
C SER A 79 -18.04 -14.08 -7.99
N GLU A 80 -17.61 -12.90 -8.43
CA GLU A 80 -17.99 -12.33 -9.71
C GLU A 80 -17.55 -13.21 -10.90
N MET A 81 -16.33 -13.74 -10.85
CA MET A 81 -15.82 -14.67 -11.86
C MET A 81 -16.70 -15.92 -11.95
N ARG A 82 -17.08 -16.48 -10.79
CA ARG A 82 -17.97 -17.67 -10.73
C ARG A 82 -19.35 -17.37 -11.32
N GLU A 83 -19.95 -16.22 -10.99
CA GLU A 83 -21.22 -15.80 -11.56
C GLU A 83 -21.14 -15.61 -13.08
N ARG A 84 -20.08 -14.95 -13.58
CA ARG A 84 -19.88 -14.75 -15.02
C ARG A 84 -19.72 -16.07 -15.78
N VAL A 85 -19.00 -17.03 -15.23
CA VAL A 85 -18.87 -18.37 -15.81
C VAL A 85 -20.22 -19.09 -15.82
N LEU A 86 -20.97 -19.00 -14.71
CA LEU A 86 -22.31 -19.59 -14.61
C LEU A 86 -23.28 -19.00 -15.65
N ASP A 87 -23.32 -17.68 -15.76
CA ASP A 87 -24.15 -16.97 -16.74
C ASP A 87 -23.78 -17.35 -18.19
N ALA A 88 -22.49 -17.52 -18.46
CA ALA A 88 -22.03 -17.92 -19.78
C ALA A 88 -22.43 -19.38 -20.11
N ILE A 89 -22.40 -20.28 -19.11
CA ILE A 89 -22.90 -21.66 -19.26
C ILE A 89 -24.42 -21.66 -19.52
N TYR A 90 -25.21 -20.87 -18.78
CA TYR A 90 -26.65 -20.78 -18.98
C TYR A 90 -27.00 -20.27 -20.37
N LYS A 91 -26.33 -19.22 -20.87
CA LYS A 91 -26.53 -18.72 -22.24
C LYS A 91 -26.28 -19.78 -23.30
N LYS A 92 -25.24 -20.60 -23.10
CA LYS A 92 -24.98 -21.72 -24.01
C LYS A 92 -26.00 -22.86 -23.90
N LEU A 93 -26.58 -23.10 -22.71
CA LEU A 93 -27.69 -24.03 -22.53
C LEU A 93 -28.98 -23.50 -23.17
N GLU A 94 -29.22 -22.20 -23.26
CA GLU A 94 -30.35 -21.64 -24.01
C GLU A 94 -30.25 -21.94 -25.51
N GLU A 95 -29.00 -21.99 -26.06
CA GLU A 95 -28.74 -22.38 -27.45
C GLU A 95 -28.84 -23.89 -27.67
N ASP A 96 -28.48 -24.73 -26.68
CA ASP A 96 -28.48 -26.19 -26.72
C ASP A 96 -28.92 -26.77 -25.35
N SER A 97 -30.24 -26.79 -25.14
CA SER A 97 -30.85 -27.16 -23.85
C SER A 97 -30.63 -28.62 -23.42
N GLU A 98 -30.32 -29.51 -24.38
CA GLU A 98 -30.10 -30.95 -24.13
C GLU A 98 -28.61 -31.28 -23.89
N ASN A 99 -27.74 -30.30 -23.79
CA ASN A 99 -26.32 -30.53 -23.60
C ASN A 99 -26.00 -31.02 -22.18
N GLU A 100 -25.94 -32.32 -22.01
CA GLU A 100 -25.67 -32.99 -20.72
C GLU A 100 -24.31 -32.55 -20.11
N ASN A 101 -23.31 -32.24 -20.95
CA ASN A 101 -22.01 -31.77 -20.46
C ASN A 101 -22.17 -30.43 -19.76
N LEU A 102 -22.86 -29.45 -20.36
CA LEU A 102 -23.06 -28.13 -19.76
C LEU A 102 -23.89 -28.20 -18.46
N GLN A 103 -24.93 -29.06 -18.42
CA GLN A 103 -25.72 -29.31 -17.19
C GLN A 103 -24.84 -29.89 -16.08
N ARG A 104 -23.93 -30.80 -16.41
CA ARG A 104 -22.96 -31.37 -15.48
C ARG A 104 -22.00 -30.30 -14.95
N GLN A 105 -21.52 -29.36 -15.80
CA GLN A 105 -20.62 -28.29 -15.38
C GLN A 105 -21.22 -27.35 -14.32
N ILE A 106 -22.54 -27.11 -14.37
CA ILE A 106 -23.23 -26.32 -13.32
C ILE A 106 -23.07 -27.00 -11.95
N THR A 107 -23.19 -28.31 -11.91
CA THR A 107 -23.02 -29.09 -10.66
C THR A 107 -21.55 -29.05 -10.20
N LEU A 108 -20.61 -29.17 -11.14
CA LEU A 108 -19.17 -29.15 -10.87
C LEU A 108 -18.68 -27.78 -10.45
N LEU A 109 -19.34 -26.70 -10.84
CA LEU A 109 -18.96 -25.33 -10.50
C LEU A 109 -18.91 -25.10 -8.98
N ASN A 110 -19.74 -25.78 -8.20
CA ASN A 110 -19.70 -25.75 -6.74
C ASN A 110 -18.42 -26.39 -6.15
N LYS A 111 -17.72 -27.22 -6.92
CA LYS A 111 -16.46 -27.88 -6.54
C LYS A 111 -15.26 -27.28 -7.29
N ALA A 112 -15.50 -26.31 -8.16
CA ALA A 112 -14.46 -25.67 -8.94
C ALA A 112 -13.59 -24.78 -8.06
N SER A 113 -12.28 -24.84 -8.26
CA SER A 113 -11.30 -24.04 -7.57
C SER A 113 -11.21 -22.63 -8.23
N ILE A 114 -12.27 -21.82 -8.06
CA ILE A 114 -12.31 -20.39 -8.40
C ILE A 114 -12.28 -19.63 -7.07
N CYS A 115 -11.13 -19.12 -6.65
CA CYS A 115 -10.93 -18.64 -5.27
C CYS A 115 -9.75 -17.65 -5.18
N THR A 116 -9.55 -17.05 -4.02
CA THR A 116 -8.31 -16.32 -3.71
C THR A 116 -7.18 -17.30 -3.47
N ILE A 117 -5.93 -16.80 -3.57
CA ILE A 117 -4.75 -17.64 -3.29
C ILE A 117 -4.77 -18.17 -1.85
N ASP A 118 -5.18 -17.35 -0.87
CA ASP A 118 -5.29 -17.79 0.53
C ASP A 118 -6.30 -18.91 0.72
N SER A 119 -7.44 -18.83 0.02
CA SER A 119 -8.46 -19.88 0.04
C SER A 119 -7.93 -21.17 -0.56
N PHE A 120 -7.13 -21.10 -1.62
CA PHE A 120 -6.46 -22.26 -2.21
C PHE A 120 -5.43 -22.84 -1.22
N CYS A 121 -4.59 -22.00 -0.63
CA CYS A 121 -3.61 -22.43 0.39
C CYS A 121 -4.29 -23.11 1.58
N LEU A 122 -5.40 -22.54 2.06
CA LEU A 122 -6.20 -23.11 3.14
C LEU A 122 -6.76 -24.50 2.76
N GLU A 123 -7.22 -24.68 1.52
CA GLU A 123 -7.65 -25.99 1.01
C GLU A 123 -6.49 -26.99 1.00
N VAL A 124 -5.31 -26.58 0.53
CA VAL A 124 -4.10 -27.42 0.52
C VAL A 124 -3.73 -27.84 1.94
N VAL A 125 -3.70 -26.91 2.89
CA VAL A 125 -3.36 -27.18 4.29
C VAL A 125 -4.39 -28.11 4.93
N ARG A 126 -5.69 -27.85 4.82
CA ARG A 126 -6.74 -28.66 5.43
C ARG A 126 -6.77 -30.10 4.89
N ASN A 127 -6.50 -30.26 3.60
CA ASN A 127 -6.50 -31.59 2.97
C ASN A 127 -5.24 -32.40 3.24
N ASN A 128 -4.14 -31.76 3.63
CA ASN A 128 -2.82 -32.39 3.80
C ASN A 128 -2.13 -31.99 5.11
N PHE A 129 -2.85 -31.60 6.16
CA PHE A 129 -2.31 -31.15 7.45
C PHE A 129 -1.36 -32.18 8.10
N TYR A 130 -1.54 -33.46 7.79
CA TYR A 130 -0.70 -34.55 8.28
C TYR A 130 0.75 -34.52 7.73
N GLU A 131 1.04 -33.72 6.73
CA GLU A 131 2.40 -33.47 6.22
C GLU A 131 3.12 -32.36 7.04
N LEU A 132 2.43 -31.75 8.01
CA LEU A 132 2.96 -30.68 8.85
C LEU A 132 3.16 -31.17 10.29
N ASP A 133 4.29 -30.85 10.87
CA ASP A 133 4.55 -31.11 12.28
C ASP A 133 3.77 -30.12 13.16
N ASN A 134 3.08 -30.65 14.17
CA ASN A 134 2.42 -29.88 15.22
C ASN A 134 1.33 -28.87 14.74
N VAL A 135 0.64 -29.15 13.64
CA VAL A 135 -0.53 -28.38 13.19
C VAL A 135 -1.80 -29.20 13.47
N SER A 136 -2.70 -28.66 14.27
CA SER A 136 -3.99 -29.31 14.54
C SER A 136 -4.93 -29.20 13.33
N PRO A 137 -5.70 -30.24 12.99
CA PRO A 137 -6.68 -30.16 11.93
C PRO A 137 -7.81 -29.15 12.20
N ASN A 138 -8.04 -28.82 13.46
CA ASN A 138 -9.12 -27.93 13.90
C ASN A 138 -8.63 -26.49 14.18
N PHE A 139 -7.56 -26.06 13.54
CA PHE A 139 -7.10 -24.69 13.68
C PHE A 139 -8.16 -23.70 13.15
N ARG A 140 -8.23 -22.53 13.76
CA ARG A 140 -9.00 -21.39 13.23
C ARG A 140 -8.07 -20.29 12.72
N ILE A 141 -8.57 -19.53 11.77
CA ILE A 141 -7.90 -18.29 11.35
C ILE A 141 -8.26 -17.24 12.39
N ALA A 142 -7.24 -16.63 12.98
CA ALA A 142 -7.43 -15.53 13.92
C ALA A 142 -7.80 -14.24 13.17
N ASP A 143 -8.54 -13.37 13.83
CA ASP A 143 -8.78 -12.04 13.29
C ASP A 143 -7.55 -11.13 13.44
N THR A 144 -7.53 -10.04 12.70
CA THR A 144 -6.38 -9.13 12.66
C THR A 144 -6.07 -8.54 14.03
N THR A 145 -7.09 -8.17 14.81
CA THR A 145 -6.91 -7.58 16.14
C THR A 145 -6.29 -8.56 17.11
N GLU A 146 -6.77 -9.82 17.11
CA GLU A 146 -6.21 -10.88 17.94
C GLU A 146 -4.72 -11.13 17.62
N ILE A 147 -4.36 -11.13 16.33
CA ILE A 147 -2.98 -11.30 15.88
C ILE A 147 -2.10 -10.13 16.31
N GLU A 148 -2.56 -8.89 16.15
CA GLU A 148 -1.78 -7.70 16.56
C GLU A 148 -1.55 -7.65 18.08
N LEU A 149 -2.59 -7.95 18.89
CA LEU A 149 -2.44 -8.05 20.34
C LEU A 149 -1.46 -9.14 20.74
N LEU A 150 -1.52 -10.32 20.10
CA LEU A 150 -0.60 -11.41 20.39
C LEU A 150 0.85 -11.06 20.01
N LYS A 151 1.08 -10.33 18.92
CA LYS A 151 2.41 -9.84 18.54
C LYS A 151 2.98 -8.90 19.61
N GLN A 152 2.15 -7.97 20.12
CA GLN A 152 2.56 -7.05 21.18
C GLN A 152 2.89 -7.82 22.47
N GLU A 153 2.01 -8.71 22.92
CA GLU A 153 2.22 -9.56 24.11
C GLU A 153 3.55 -10.33 24.03
N VAL A 154 3.82 -10.96 22.89
CA VAL A 154 5.07 -11.74 22.69
C VAL A 154 6.30 -10.84 22.73
N LEU A 155 6.24 -9.65 22.10
CA LEU A 155 7.37 -8.71 22.13
C LEU A 155 7.63 -8.19 23.55
N GLU A 156 6.58 -7.84 24.29
CA GLU A 156 6.70 -7.40 25.68
C GLU A 156 7.39 -8.46 26.53
N ASP A 157 6.93 -9.71 26.48
CA ASP A 157 7.54 -10.81 27.23
C ASP A 157 9.02 -11.03 26.87
N ILE A 158 9.39 -10.94 25.57
CA ILE A 158 10.77 -11.07 25.13
C ILE A 158 11.63 -9.92 25.64
N PHE A 159 11.12 -8.69 25.57
CA PHE A 159 11.85 -7.49 26.00
C PHE A 159 12.04 -7.50 27.52
N GLU A 160 11.00 -7.80 28.31
CA GLU A 160 11.10 -7.93 29.77
C GLU A 160 12.16 -8.95 30.16
N LYS A 161 12.10 -10.15 29.58
CA LYS A 161 13.09 -11.19 29.81
C LYS A 161 14.52 -10.73 29.50
N LYS A 162 14.74 -10.01 28.39
CA LYS A 162 16.06 -9.51 28.00
C LYS A 162 16.56 -8.38 28.92
N TYR A 163 15.66 -7.56 29.45
CA TYR A 163 16.00 -6.59 30.48
C TYR A 163 16.39 -7.26 31.81
N GLU A 164 15.67 -8.32 32.22
CA GLU A 164 15.98 -9.07 33.44
C GLU A 164 17.32 -9.79 33.36
N GLU A 165 17.67 -10.30 32.16
CA GLU A 165 18.94 -11.02 31.91
C GLU A 165 20.13 -10.06 31.77
N ASP A 166 19.96 -8.73 31.82
CA ASP A 166 20.98 -7.69 31.59
C ASP A 166 21.82 -7.95 30.33
N ASN A 167 21.11 -8.23 29.22
CA ASN A 167 21.71 -8.70 27.97
C ASN A 167 22.41 -7.55 27.23
N ASP A 168 23.74 -7.53 27.29
CA ASP A 168 24.59 -6.51 26.66
C ASP A 168 24.32 -6.31 25.17
N GLU A 169 23.94 -7.36 24.44
CA GLU A 169 23.66 -7.29 23.00
C GLU A 169 22.33 -6.60 22.74
N PHE A 170 21.34 -6.88 23.57
CA PHE A 170 20.03 -6.24 23.51
C PHE A 170 20.11 -4.77 23.90
N ILE A 171 20.87 -4.45 24.96
CA ILE A 171 21.08 -3.06 25.39
C ILE A 171 21.72 -2.23 24.27
N LYS A 172 22.65 -2.80 23.47
CA LYS A 172 23.19 -2.12 22.29
C LYS A 172 22.15 -1.82 21.21
N LEU A 173 21.19 -2.75 20.97
CA LEU A 173 20.08 -2.50 20.04
C LEU A 173 19.19 -1.37 20.55
N ILE A 174 18.84 -1.38 21.84
CA ILE A 174 18.07 -0.30 22.48
C ILE A 174 18.76 1.04 22.24
N HIS A 175 20.06 1.15 22.56
CA HIS A 175 20.80 2.40 22.35
C HIS A 175 20.89 2.84 20.89
N THR A 176 20.83 1.90 19.94
CA THR A 176 20.95 2.22 18.52
C THR A 176 19.63 2.70 17.91
N TYR A 177 18.51 2.10 18.30
CA TYR A 177 17.22 2.28 17.62
C TYR A 177 16.17 3.03 18.43
N THR A 178 16.43 3.33 19.72
CA THR A 178 15.44 3.91 20.61
C THR A 178 15.97 5.17 21.30
N SER A 179 15.05 5.96 21.86
CA SER A 179 15.37 7.05 22.77
C SER A 179 15.37 6.55 24.23
N TYR A 180 15.96 7.32 25.15
CA TYR A 180 16.25 6.94 26.55
C TYR A 180 15.06 6.47 27.41
N ARG A 181 13.81 6.54 26.91
CA ARG A 181 12.60 6.28 27.70
C ARG A 181 11.53 5.46 26.95
N ASP A 182 11.79 5.05 25.73
CA ASP A 182 10.77 4.43 24.89
C ASP A 182 11.40 3.39 23.97
N ASP A 183 11.04 2.13 24.13
CA ASP A 183 11.51 0.99 23.33
C ASP A 183 10.56 0.64 22.16
N THR A 184 9.45 1.35 22.05
CA THR A 184 8.46 1.20 20.97
C THR A 184 9.06 1.20 19.57
N PRO A 185 10.01 2.13 19.22
CA PRO A 185 10.60 2.13 17.88
C PRO A 185 11.31 0.82 17.50
N LEU A 186 11.97 0.15 18.45
CA LEU A 186 12.60 -1.14 18.17
C LEU A 186 11.55 -2.26 18.03
N LYS A 187 10.48 -2.25 18.84
CA LYS A 187 9.36 -3.19 18.72
C LYS A 187 8.69 -3.07 17.34
N GLU A 188 8.40 -1.84 16.92
CA GLU A 188 7.82 -1.57 15.59
C GLU A 188 8.74 -2.00 14.45
N LEU A 189 10.06 -1.77 14.58
CA LEU A 189 11.06 -2.19 13.60
C LEU A 189 11.08 -3.71 13.46
N VAL A 190 11.07 -4.45 14.58
CA VAL A 190 11.01 -5.93 14.58
C VAL A 190 9.77 -6.41 13.86
N LEU A 191 8.58 -5.84 14.17
CA LEU A 191 7.33 -6.21 13.51
C LEU A 191 7.33 -5.87 12.02
N LYS A 192 7.83 -4.69 11.65
CA LYS A 192 7.91 -4.25 10.26
C LYS A 192 8.80 -5.17 9.42
N ILE A 193 10.00 -5.51 9.92
CA ILE A 193 10.90 -6.42 9.21
C ILE A 193 10.30 -7.82 9.19
N ASN A 194 9.74 -8.29 10.30
CA ASN A 194 9.09 -9.60 10.36
C ASN A 194 7.97 -9.72 9.32
N ASN A 195 7.06 -8.75 9.25
CA ASN A 195 5.99 -8.76 8.26
C ASN A 195 6.54 -8.73 6.83
N TYR A 196 7.62 -7.98 6.59
CA TYR A 196 8.25 -7.90 5.28
C TYR A 196 8.83 -9.24 4.82
N ILE A 197 9.58 -9.93 5.69
CA ILE A 197 10.24 -11.19 5.32
C ILE A 197 9.26 -12.34 5.05
N GLN A 198 8.03 -12.28 5.60
CA GLN A 198 7.00 -13.29 5.35
C GLN A 198 6.53 -13.34 3.89
N SER A 199 6.77 -12.31 3.09
CA SER A 199 6.52 -12.33 1.64
C SER A 199 7.53 -13.18 0.85
N ASN A 200 8.58 -13.69 1.51
CA ASN A 200 9.60 -14.54 0.91
C ASN A 200 9.34 -16.02 1.23
N PRO A 201 9.58 -16.94 0.29
CA PRO A 201 9.36 -18.37 0.50
C PRO A 201 10.17 -18.99 1.64
N PHE A 202 11.34 -18.40 1.94
CA PHE A 202 12.29 -18.83 2.96
C PHE A 202 12.73 -17.62 3.79
N PRO A 203 11.88 -17.11 4.70
CA PRO A 203 12.10 -15.84 5.42
C PRO A 203 13.42 -15.74 6.16
N GLU A 204 13.77 -16.78 6.95
CA GLU A 204 14.98 -16.79 7.76
C GLU A 204 16.25 -16.84 6.91
N LYS A 205 16.24 -17.65 5.86
CA LYS A 205 17.35 -17.73 4.91
C LYS A 205 17.53 -16.41 4.20
N TRP A 206 16.43 -15.84 3.69
CA TRP A 206 16.47 -14.55 3.00
C TRP A 206 17.07 -13.44 3.88
N LEU A 207 16.60 -13.32 5.14
CA LEU A 207 17.12 -12.31 6.06
C LEU A 207 18.59 -12.55 6.40
N THR A 208 18.99 -13.82 6.57
CA THR A 208 20.38 -14.19 6.80
C THR A 208 21.25 -13.80 5.62
N ASP A 209 20.87 -14.19 4.39
CA ASP A 209 21.60 -13.88 3.17
C ASP A 209 21.75 -12.36 2.96
N LYS A 210 20.69 -11.57 3.25
CA LYS A 210 20.74 -10.11 3.15
C LYS A 210 21.67 -9.46 4.17
N ILE A 211 21.70 -9.95 5.39
CA ILE A 211 22.59 -9.43 6.43
C ILE A 211 24.04 -9.84 6.16
N GLU A 212 24.28 -11.06 5.66
CA GLU A 212 25.62 -11.50 5.29
C GLU A 212 26.25 -10.62 4.18
N MET A 213 25.46 -9.92 3.39
CA MET A 213 25.99 -8.94 2.42
C MET A 213 26.79 -7.81 3.09
N PHE A 214 26.47 -7.48 4.36
CA PHE A 214 27.20 -6.48 5.16
C PHE A 214 28.49 -7.02 5.75
N ASN A 215 28.76 -8.33 5.69
CA ASN A 215 29.96 -8.95 6.21
C ASN A 215 31.16 -8.74 5.27
N LEU A 216 31.73 -7.55 5.32
CA LEU A 216 32.89 -7.15 4.51
C LEU A 216 34.24 -7.42 5.17
N LYS A 217 34.30 -8.23 6.24
CA LYS A 217 35.50 -8.47 7.07
C LYS A 217 36.76 -8.75 6.24
N ASP A 218 36.65 -9.58 5.22
CA ASP A 218 37.78 -10.00 4.38
C ASP A 218 37.95 -9.13 3.12
N ARG A 219 37.15 -8.06 2.99
CA ARG A 219 37.08 -7.18 1.82
C ARG A 219 37.26 -5.70 2.14
N LEU A 220 37.74 -5.38 3.34
CA LEU A 220 37.89 -3.98 3.78
C LEU A 220 38.82 -3.14 2.91
N ASP A 221 39.84 -3.75 2.30
CA ASP A 221 40.80 -3.08 1.44
C ASP A 221 40.42 -3.15 -0.06
N GLU A 222 39.24 -3.67 -0.43
CA GLU A 222 38.77 -3.68 -1.82
C GLU A 222 38.17 -2.32 -2.18
N ASP A 223 38.27 -1.96 -3.48
CA ASP A 223 37.59 -0.76 -3.99
C ASP A 223 36.07 -0.87 -3.75
N PHE A 224 35.49 0.11 -3.09
CA PHE A 224 34.08 0.09 -2.70
C PHE A 224 33.12 0.01 -3.91
N ALA A 225 33.56 0.51 -5.09
CA ALA A 225 32.83 0.33 -6.36
C ALA A 225 32.57 -1.15 -6.73
N ASN A 226 33.28 -2.11 -6.14
CA ASN A 226 33.03 -3.54 -6.35
C ASN A 226 31.90 -4.11 -5.47
N THR A 227 31.46 -3.36 -4.47
CA THR A 227 30.30 -3.72 -3.65
C THR A 227 28.98 -3.36 -4.35
N ILE A 228 27.89 -3.93 -3.87
CA ILE A 228 26.55 -3.55 -4.38
C ILE A 228 26.20 -2.10 -4.04
N TRP A 229 26.54 -1.62 -2.82
CA TRP A 229 26.28 -0.25 -2.39
C TRP A 229 27.08 0.75 -3.22
N GLY A 230 28.40 0.51 -3.37
CA GLY A 230 29.26 1.39 -4.15
C GLY A 230 28.80 1.53 -5.60
N LYS A 231 28.33 0.43 -6.21
CA LYS A 231 27.77 0.46 -7.57
C LYS A 231 26.52 1.34 -7.68
N GLU A 232 25.57 1.16 -6.77
CA GLU A 232 24.32 1.93 -6.79
C GLU A 232 24.57 3.42 -6.48
N LEU A 233 25.42 3.72 -5.50
CA LEU A 233 25.78 5.10 -5.16
C LEU A 233 26.52 5.80 -6.31
N LEU A 234 27.45 5.11 -7.00
CA LEU A 234 28.12 5.67 -8.17
C LEU A 234 27.18 5.82 -9.36
N LYS A 235 26.17 4.97 -9.50
CA LYS A 235 25.13 5.12 -10.52
C LYS A 235 24.32 6.40 -10.27
N GLU A 236 23.92 6.70 -9.02
CA GLU A 236 23.24 7.94 -8.67
C GLU A 236 24.10 9.18 -9.03
N VAL A 237 25.41 9.11 -8.77
CA VAL A 237 26.34 10.17 -9.18
C VAL A 237 26.43 10.29 -10.70
N ASP A 238 26.47 9.17 -11.45
CA ASP A 238 26.53 9.19 -12.92
C ASP A 238 25.28 9.80 -13.54
N GLU A 239 24.10 9.47 -13.05
CA GLU A 239 22.81 10.00 -13.51
C GLU A 239 22.75 11.52 -13.32
N GLU A 240 23.11 12.05 -12.13
CA GLU A 240 23.13 13.49 -11.88
C GLU A 240 24.20 14.19 -12.77
N LEU A 241 25.36 13.57 -13.00
CA LEU A 241 26.38 14.10 -13.90
C LEU A 241 25.89 14.15 -15.37
N VAL A 242 25.13 13.16 -15.82
CA VAL A 242 24.54 13.16 -17.17
C VAL A 242 23.61 14.36 -17.34
N ASP A 243 22.75 14.60 -16.38
CA ASP A 243 21.80 15.74 -16.37
C ASP A 243 22.53 17.09 -16.42
N ILE A 244 23.50 17.29 -15.52
CA ILE A 244 24.29 18.52 -15.46
C ILE A 244 25.07 18.74 -16.76
N LEU A 245 25.72 17.68 -17.28
CA LEU A 245 26.49 17.76 -18.53
C LEU A 245 25.60 18.10 -19.72
N SER A 246 24.41 17.47 -19.84
CA SER A 246 23.45 17.76 -20.92
C SER A 246 23.04 19.24 -20.92
N THR A 247 22.77 19.78 -19.73
CA THR A 247 22.36 21.19 -19.53
C THR A 247 23.51 22.14 -19.85
N PHE A 248 24.75 21.81 -19.40
CA PHE A 248 25.95 22.60 -19.71
C PHE A 248 26.31 22.55 -21.19
N GLU A 249 26.18 21.42 -21.87
CA GLU A 249 26.37 21.33 -23.30
C GLU A 249 25.34 22.14 -24.08
N SER A 250 24.08 22.14 -23.67
CA SER A 250 23.02 22.92 -24.30
C SER A 250 23.33 24.42 -24.23
N ILE A 251 23.66 24.93 -23.04
CA ILE A 251 23.99 26.36 -22.87
C ILE A 251 25.31 26.70 -23.54
N SER A 252 26.30 25.79 -23.55
CA SER A 252 27.57 25.98 -24.27
C SER A 252 27.35 26.22 -25.76
N LYS A 253 26.47 25.43 -26.42
CA LYS A 253 26.10 25.63 -27.82
C LYS A 253 25.48 27.01 -28.08
N LYS A 254 24.60 27.48 -27.21
CA LYS A 254 24.00 28.82 -27.32
C LYS A 254 25.07 29.93 -27.21
N LEU A 255 26.04 29.79 -26.29
CA LEU A 255 27.11 30.77 -26.08
C LEU A 255 28.05 30.91 -27.30
N THR A 256 28.21 29.89 -28.14
CA THR A 256 29.02 29.98 -29.36
C THR A 256 28.46 30.94 -30.41
N LEU A 257 27.18 31.29 -30.31
CA LEU A 257 26.54 32.19 -31.29
C LEU A 257 26.95 33.67 -31.12
N ASP A 258 27.54 34.02 -29.98
CA ASP A 258 27.96 35.38 -29.70
C ASP A 258 29.45 35.45 -29.31
N LYS A 259 30.25 36.11 -30.15
CA LYS A 259 31.69 36.25 -29.95
C LYS A 259 32.09 37.04 -28.70
N GLU A 260 31.21 37.89 -28.20
CA GLU A 260 31.49 38.64 -26.97
C GLU A 260 31.41 37.74 -25.73
N LEU A 261 30.77 36.59 -25.84
CA LEU A 261 30.60 35.61 -24.77
C LEU A 261 31.67 34.49 -24.76
N GLU A 262 32.71 34.59 -25.59
CA GLU A 262 33.77 33.58 -25.73
C GLU A 262 34.39 33.15 -24.39
N LYS A 263 34.63 34.07 -23.47
CA LYS A 263 35.23 33.75 -22.15
C LYS A 263 34.28 32.93 -21.27
N TYR A 264 32.98 33.15 -21.38
CA TYR A 264 31.95 32.41 -20.67
C TYR A 264 31.79 31.01 -21.26
N TYR A 265 31.83 30.90 -22.60
CA TYR A 265 31.90 29.63 -23.31
C TYR A 265 33.09 28.80 -22.85
N GLN A 266 34.30 29.36 -22.84
CA GLN A 266 35.50 28.65 -22.38
C GLN A 266 35.39 28.19 -20.93
N THR A 267 34.76 29.00 -20.06
CA THR A 267 34.54 28.60 -18.67
C THR A 267 33.63 27.42 -18.55
N ILE A 268 32.49 27.42 -19.27
CA ILE A 268 31.56 26.26 -19.29
C ILE A 268 32.23 25.03 -19.90
N ARG A 269 33.05 25.19 -20.98
CA ARG A 269 33.79 24.06 -21.56
C ARG A 269 34.77 23.43 -20.58
N ASN A 270 35.49 24.25 -19.83
CA ASN A 270 36.39 23.75 -18.77
C ASN A 270 35.61 23.03 -17.65
N ASP A 271 34.43 23.50 -17.30
CA ASP A 271 33.56 22.81 -16.36
C ASP A 271 33.11 21.48 -16.93
N ILE A 272 32.67 21.40 -18.19
CA ILE A 272 32.30 20.15 -18.88
C ILE A 272 33.47 19.16 -18.87
N ASP A 273 34.65 19.57 -19.29
CA ASP A 273 35.85 18.71 -19.34
C ASP A 273 36.19 18.14 -17.95
N MET A 274 36.01 18.95 -16.92
CA MET A 274 36.22 18.55 -15.52
C MET A 274 35.18 17.54 -15.06
N LEU A 275 33.89 17.75 -15.38
CA LEU A 275 32.80 16.85 -15.02
C LEU A 275 32.88 15.53 -15.81
N GLU A 276 33.27 15.56 -17.09
CA GLU A 276 33.56 14.37 -17.85
C GLU A 276 34.72 13.55 -17.26
N ASN A 277 35.75 14.22 -16.73
CA ASN A 277 36.85 13.53 -16.06
C ASN A 277 36.36 12.83 -14.79
N LEU A 278 35.52 13.48 -13.98
CA LEU A 278 34.86 12.84 -12.84
C LEU A 278 34.03 11.64 -13.29
N LYS A 279 33.20 11.81 -14.30
CA LYS A 279 32.36 10.73 -14.86
C LYS A 279 33.19 9.51 -15.30
N ARG A 280 34.31 9.72 -15.97
CA ARG A 280 35.21 8.62 -16.39
C ARG A 280 35.86 7.89 -15.19
N SER A 281 35.97 8.52 -14.05
CA SER A 281 36.55 7.93 -12.84
C SER A 281 35.58 7.08 -12.03
N LEU A 282 34.26 7.12 -12.32
CA LEU A 282 33.22 6.39 -11.57
C LEU A 282 33.33 4.86 -11.66
N ASN A 283 34.29 4.33 -12.42
CA ASN A 283 34.63 2.89 -12.39
C ASN A 283 35.47 2.46 -11.18
N SER A 284 35.91 3.42 -10.34
CA SER A 284 36.64 3.19 -9.10
C SER A 284 36.23 4.26 -8.11
N TRP A 285 35.83 3.83 -6.92
CA TRP A 285 35.42 4.72 -5.85
C TRP A 285 36.54 5.65 -5.39
N ASP A 286 37.74 5.10 -5.19
CA ASP A 286 38.88 5.88 -4.71
C ASP A 286 39.31 6.96 -5.72
N LYS A 287 39.28 6.65 -7.02
CA LYS A 287 39.56 7.65 -8.07
C LYS A 287 38.52 8.75 -8.10
N ALA A 288 37.25 8.42 -8.00
CA ALA A 288 36.18 9.40 -7.94
C ALA A 288 36.28 10.27 -6.68
N TYR A 289 36.58 9.66 -5.54
CA TYR A 289 36.85 10.36 -4.29
C TYR A 289 38.03 11.35 -4.39
N GLU A 290 39.17 10.91 -4.93
CA GLU A 290 40.36 11.77 -5.12
C GLU A 290 40.06 12.96 -6.04
N ILE A 291 39.32 12.75 -7.13
CA ILE A 291 38.91 13.83 -8.03
C ILE A 291 37.96 14.77 -7.30
N ASN A 292 37.00 14.26 -6.55
CA ASN A 292 36.07 15.08 -5.75
C ASN A 292 36.81 16.00 -4.77
N GLN A 293 37.78 15.49 -4.04
CA GLN A 293 38.57 16.27 -3.08
C GLN A 293 39.33 17.46 -3.73
N ASN A 294 39.64 17.34 -5.02
CA ASN A 294 40.37 18.35 -5.79
C ASN A 294 39.45 19.13 -6.75
N LEU A 295 38.15 18.92 -6.73
CA LEU A 295 37.21 19.51 -7.67
C LEU A 295 37.05 21.02 -7.37
N LYS A 296 37.54 21.86 -8.28
CA LYS A 296 37.47 23.32 -8.13
C LYS A 296 36.98 23.96 -9.43
N PHE A 297 35.80 24.49 -9.38
CA PHE A 297 35.24 25.22 -10.50
C PHE A 297 36.00 26.51 -10.75
N PRO A 298 36.38 26.84 -12.01
CA PRO A 298 36.96 28.12 -12.38
C PRO A 298 36.09 29.29 -11.94
N THR A 299 36.75 30.46 -11.65
CA THR A 299 35.99 31.68 -11.33
C THR A 299 35.24 32.19 -12.56
N TRP A 300 33.98 32.62 -12.33
CA TRP A 300 33.19 33.21 -13.40
C TRP A 300 33.84 34.51 -13.93
N PRO A 301 33.94 34.71 -15.26
CA PRO A 301 34.59 35.90 -15.83
C PRO A 301 33.91 37.21 -15.39
N ARG A 302 34.71 38.20 -15.03
CA ARG A 302 34.23 39.50 -14.55
C ARG A 302 34.10 40.56 -15.69
N GLN A 303 33.97 40.11 -16.93
CA GLN A 303 33.82 41.02 -18.09
C GLN A 303 32.42 41.68 -18.02
N LYS A 304 32.37 42.98 -18.26
CA LYS A 304 31.12 43.74 -18.35
C LYS A 304 30.50 43.55 -19.73
N VAL A 305 29.73 42.50 -19.93
CA VAL A 305 28.87 42.29 -21.09
C VAL A 305 27.45 42.21 -20.57
N GLU A 306 26.56 43.04 -21.06
CA GLU A 306 25.12 42.96 -20.74
C GLU A 306 24.47 42.01 -21.75
N SER A 307 24.09 40.80 -21.28
CA SER A 307 23.47 39.79 -22.09
C SER A 307 22.62 38.85 -21.24
N GLU A 308 21.34 38.69 -21.58
CA GLU A 308 20.43 37.76 -20.92
C GLU A 308 20.99 36.32 -20.98
N LEU A 309 21.61 35.93 -22.08
CA LEU A 309 22.23 34.62 -22.25
C LEU A 309 23.38 34.37 -21.27
N LYS A 310 24.17 35.41 -20.95
CA LYS A 310 25.23 35.34 -19.91
C LYS A 310 24.61 35.05 -18.54
N ASP A 311 23.51 35.71 -18.22
CA ASP A 311 22.87 35.57 -16.91
C ASP A 311 22.15 34.24 -16.80
N GLU A 312 21.51 33.76 -17.88
CA GLU A 312 20.98 32.37 -18.03
C GLU A 312 22.11 31.36 -17.80
N ALA A 313 23.23 31.50 -18.48
CA ALA A 313 24.37 30.58 -18.37
C ALA A 313 24.95 30.57 -16.96
N LYS A 314 25.01 31.71 -16.28
CA LYS A 314 25.46 31.79 -14.89
C LYS A 314 24.53 31.07 -13.96
N LYS A 315 23.21 31.26 -14.11
CA LYS A 315 22.17 30.59 -13.29
C LYS A 315 22.28 29.09 -13.47
N ILE A 316 22.26 28.60 -14.70
CA ILE A 316 22.40 27.17 -15.01
C ILE A 316 23.65 26.58 -14.38
N ARG A 317 24.79 27.28 -14.49
CA ARG A 317 26.06 26.86 -13.90
C ARG A 317 26.00 26.80 -12.38
N ASP A 318 25.45 27.81 -11.73
CA ASP A 318 25.35 27.87 -10.27
C ASP A 318 24.39 26.81 -9.73
N ASP A 319 23.29 26.57 -10.40
CA ASP A 319 22.33 25.49 -10.09
C ASP A 319 22.96 24.09 -10.26
N GLY A 320 23.67 23.85 -11.38
CA GLY A 320 24.39 22.60 -11.60
C GLY A 320 25.48 22.34 -10.55
N LYS A 321 26.23 23.38 -10.15
CA LYS A 321 27.18 23.26 -9.05
C LYS A 321 26.55 22.92 -7.73
N LYS A 322 25.42 23.56 -7.40
CA LYS A 322 24.69 23.29 -6.16
C LYS A 322 24.17 21.86 -6.11
N LYS A 323 23.62 21.37 -7.22
CA LYS A 323 23.17 19.97 -7.37
C LYS A 323 24.33 19.00 -7.18
N LEU A 324 25.43 19.23 -7.91
CA LEU A 324 26.62 18.37 -7.84
C LEU A 324 27.23 18.36 -6.42
N SER A 325 27.43 19.51 -5.79
CA SER A 325 27.96 19.57 -4.43
C SER A 325 27.07 18.77 -3.47
N LYS A 326 25.74 18.94 -3.56
CA LYS A 326 24.79 18.24 -2.69
C LYS A 326 24.92 16.72 -2.77
N ILE A 327 25.14 16.15 -3.98
CA ILE A 327 25.26 14.70 -4.15
C ILE A 327 26.65 14.19 -3.76
N LEU A 328 27.73 14.92 -4.16
CA LEU A 328 29.10 14.52 -3.84
C LEU A 328 29.41 14.62 -2.35
N ASP A 329 28.94 15.67 -1.68
CA ASP A 329 29.06 15.86 -0.23
C ASP A 329 28.29 14.82 0.57
N LYS A 330 27.29 14.15 -0.04
CA LYS A 330 26.53 13.06 0.55
C LYS A 330 27.13 11.68 0.28
N ILE A 331 27.67 11.44 -0.91
CA ILE A 331 28.09 10.11 -1.37
C ILE A 331 29.61 9.90 -1.27
N LEU A 332 30.41 10.79 -1.87
CA LEU A 332 31.87 10.65 -1.94
C LEU A 332 32.57 11.34 -0.77
N ILE A 333 32.17 11.00 0.45
CA ILE A 333 32.72 11.60 1.69
C ILE A 333 34.01 10.90 2.12
N TYR A 334 34.06 9.56 1.95
CA TYR A 334 35.10 8.69 2.43
C TYR A 334 35.78 7.90 1.31
N ASN A 335 37.01 7.43 1.55
CA ASN A 335 37.67 6.48 0.66
C ASN A 335 37.07 5.07 0.80
N SER A 336 37.44 4.13 -0.08
CA SER A 336 36.92 2.77 -0.12
C SER A 336 37.06 2.04 1.22
N ARG A 337 38.19 2.18 1.91
CA ARG A 337 38.43 1.50 3.18
C ARG A 337 37.44 1.97 4.25
N GLN A 338 37.30 3.27 4.42
CA GLN A 338 36.36 3.85 5.39
C GLN A 338 34.91 3.47 5.08
N ALA A 339 34.52 3.53 3.81
CA ALA A 339 33.17 3.12 3.38
C ALA A 339 32.90 1.63 3.66
N ASN A 340 33.88 0.75 3.42
CA ASN A 340 33.77 -0.66 3.73
C ASN A 340 33.71 -0.92 5.24
N GLU A 341 34.49 -0.18 6.05
CA GLU A 341 34.46 -0.26 7.51
C GLU A 341 33.10 0.14 8.06
N ASP A 342 32.49 1.24 7.57
CA ASP A 342 31.17 1.71 7.97
C ASP A 342 30.08 0.65 7.68
N ILE A 343 30.12 0.02 6.50
CA ILE A 343 29.20 -1.09 6.15
C ILE A 343 29.42 -2.30 7.07
N TYR A 344 30.68 -2.65 7.33
CA TYR A 344 30.98 -3.79 8.20
C TYR A 344 30.56 -3.54 9.66
N ASP A 345 30.68 -2.33 10.16
CA ASP A 345 30.24 -2.00 11.52
C ASP A 345 28.73 -2.20 11.70
N MET A 346 27.94 -1.94 10.66
CA MET A 346 26.50 -2.24 10.66
C MET A 346 26.21 -3.74 10.77
N TYR A 347 27.07 -4.62 10.27
CA TYR A 347 26.87 -6.07 10.30
C TYR A 347 26.63 -6.62 11.71
N SER A 348 27.39 -6.14 12.69
CA SER A 348 27.25 -6.56 14.09
C SER A 348 25.86 -6.22 14.66
N ILE A 349 25.36 -5.03 14.38
CA ILE A 349 24.06 -4.54 14.87
C ILE A 349 22.92 -5.28 14.14
N LEU A 350 23.00 -5.39 12.82
CA LEU A 350 22.00 -6.11 12.01
C LEU A 350 21.91 -7.60 12.37
N SER A 351 23.04 -8.23 12.69
CA SER A 351 23.07 -9.64 13.13
C SER A 351 22.33 -9.84 14.45
N LYS A 352 22.43 -8.89 15.38
CA LYS A 352 21.69 -8.93 16.65
C LYS A 352 20.20 -8.70 16.43
N LEU A 353 19.85 -7.74 15.57
CA LEU A 353 18.46 -7.49 15.19
C LEU A 353 17.83 -8.73 14.52
N LYS A 354 18.57 -9.41 13.63
CA LYS A 354 18.14 -10.68 13.05
C LYS A 354 17.82 -11.72 14.12
N ASN A 355 18.70 -11.89 15.09
CA ASN A 355 18.49 -12.86 16.15
C ASN A 355 17.24 -12.53 16.98
N LEU A 356 16.99 -11.27 17.26
CA LEU A 356 15.78 -10.83 17.95
C LEU A 356 14.50 -11.12 17.13
N ILE A 357 14.55 -10.90 15.81
CA ILE A 357 13.44 -11.24 14.91
C ILE A 357 13.16 -12.74 14.87
N PHE A 358 14.22 -13.58 14.86
CA PHE A 358 14.06 -15.04 14.87
C PHE A 358 13.48 -15.53 16.18
N GLU A 359 13.94 -14.99 17.31
CA GLU A 359 13.38 -15.30 18.62
C GLU A 359 11.90 -14.91 18.72
N PHE A 360 11.55 -13.72 18.20
CA PHE A 360 10.16 -13.30 18.09
C PHE A 360 9.32 -14.28 17.25
N ASN A 361 9.80 -14.67 16.07
CA ASN A 361 9.09 -15.61 15.20
C ASN A 361 8.85 -16.97 15.84
N GLU A 362 9.86 -17.48 16.55
CA GLU A 362 9.76 -18.78 17.25
C GLU A 362 8.71 -18.72 18.36
N GLU A 363 8.77 -17.71 19.24
CA GLU A 363 7.84 -17.59 20.37
C GLU A 363 6.42 -17.23 19.87
N PHE A 364 6.28 -16.36 18.87
CA PHE A 364 4.99 -16.04 18.26
C PHE A 364 4.34 -17.29 17.64
N SER A 365 5.10 -18.07 16.89
CA SER A 365 4.61 -19.34 16.31
C SER A 365 4.19 -20.34 17.39
N LYS A 366 4.92 -20.41 18.50
CA LYS A 366 4.59 -21.25 19.65
C LYS A 366 3.30 -20.80 20.34
N ARG A 367 3.11 -19.49 20.55
CA ARG A 367 1.88 -18.92 21.12
C ARG A 367 0.67 -19.18 20.22
N LYS A 368 0.78 -18.98 18.90
CA LYS A 368 -0.27 -19.33 17.94
C LYS A 368 -0.66 -20.81 18.03
N ARG A 369 0.32 -21.71 18.07
CA ARG A 369 0.06 -23.15 18.22
C ARG A 369 -0.65 -23.49 19.52
N ASN A 370 -0.25 -22.92 20.65
CA ASN A 370 -0.89 -23.14 21.95
C ASN A 370 -2.35 -22.69 21.95
N LYS A 371 -2.68 -21.61 21.26
CA LYS A 371 -4.06 -21.09 21.09
C LYS A 371 -4.80 -21.79 19.95
N ASN A 372 -4.16 -22.70 19.21
CA ASN A 372 -4.71 -23.38 18.02
C ASN A 372 -5.25 -22.42 16.95
N ILE A 373 -4.50 -21.34 16.72
CA ILE A 373 -4.78 -20.31 15.72
C ILE A 373 -3.67 -20.22 14.69
N VAL A 374 -4.03 -19.72 13.50
CA VAL A 374 -3.12 -19.40 12.39
C VAL A 374 -3.48 -18.03 11.82
N ASP A 375 -2.51 -17.35 11.25
CA ASP A 375 -2.74 -16.16 10.42
C ASP A 375 -2.63 -16.50 8.92
N PHE A 376 -2.83 -15.51 8.05
CA PHE A 376 -2.76 -15.72 6.61
C PHE A 376 -1.35 -16.09 6.12
N ASN A 377 -0.31 -15.51 6.73
CA ASN A 377 1.07 -15.87 6.40
C ASN A 377 1.37 -17.34 6.73
N ASP A 378 0.88 -17.82 7.90
CA ASP A 378 1.02 -19.25 8.24
C ASP A 378 0.39 -20.14 7.17
N ILE A 379 -0.79 -19.78 6.67
CA ILE A 379 -1.52 -20.59 5.67
C ILE A 379 -0.70 -20.70 4.38
N GLU A 380 -0.15 -19.59 3.88
CA GLU A 380 0.72 -19.58 2.70
C GLU A 380 2.00 -20.40 2.93
N HIS A 381 2.69 -20.19 4.05
CA HIS A 381 3.93 -20.92 4.38
C HIS A 381 3.69 -22.41 4.65
N PHE A 382 2.58 -22.78 5.27
CA PHE A 382 2.20 -24.19 5.46
C PHE A 382 1.88 -24.86 4.12
N ALA A 383 1.15 -24.17 3.24
CA ALA A 383 0.93 -24.67 1.88
C ALA A 383 2.24 -24.87 1.14
N LEU A 384 3.18 -23.92 1.26
CA LEU A 384 4.51 -24.02 0.65
C LEU A 384 5.30 -25.22 1.18
N LYS A 385 5.30 -25.46 2.51
CA LYS A 385 5.95 -26.62 3.16
C LYS A 385 5.35 -27.95 2.73
N ILE A 386 4.03 -28.00 2.48
CA ILE A 386 3.35 -29.19 1.95
C ILE A 386 3.73 -29.43 0.49
N LEU A 387 3.83 -28.38 -0.31
CA LEU A 387 4.00 -28.48 -1.76
C LEU A 387 5.47 -28.61 -2.18
N LEU A 388 6.42 -28.14 -1.37
CA LEU A 388 7.84 -28.18 -1.65
C LEU A 388 8.59 -29.00 -0.60
N LYS A 389 9.64 -29.69 -1.02
CA LYS A 389 10.59 -30.41 -0.15
C LYS A 389 12.01 -30.00 -0.48
N GLU A 390 12.83 -29.90 0.54
CA GLU A 390 14.26 -29.71 0.35
C GLU A 390 14.96 -31.08 0.39
N GLU A 391 15.55 -31.47 -0.74
CA GLU A 391 16.34 -32.70 -0.85
C GLU A 391 17.73 -32.35 -1.39
N ASN A 392 18.77 -32.74 -0.63
CA ASN A 392 20.17 -32.49 -0.99
C ASN A 392 20.49 -31.00 -1.28
N GLY A 393 19.91 -30.08 -0.50
CA GLY A 393 20.10 -28.64 -0.68
C GLY A 393 19.38 -28.06 -1.91
N LYS A 394 18.50 -28.84 -2.57
CA LYS A 394 17.69 -28.38 -3.69
C LYS A 394 16.20 -28.47 -3.34
N ILE A 395 15.49 -27.42 -3.71
CA ILE A 395 14.02 -27.38 -3.56
C ILE A 395 13.42 -28.17 -4.72
N GLN A 396 12.55 -29.12 -4.37
CA GLN A 396 11.81 -29.97 -5.31
C GLN A 396 10.33 -30.01 -4.95
N VAL A 397 9.49 -30.33 -5.94
CA VAL A 397 8.05 -30.48 -5.72
C VAL A 397 7.75 -31.79 -4.94
N SER A 398 6.86 -31.70 -3.97
CA SER A 398 6.44 -32.84 -3.15
C SER A 398 5.50 -33.78 -3.94
N ASP A 399 5.22 -34.95 -3.37
CA ASP A 399 4.22 -35.87 -3.95
C ASP A 399 2.79 -35.30 -3.86
N VAL A 400 2.52 -34.42 -2.88
CA VAL A 400 1.27 -33.67 -2.81
C VAL A 400 1.16 -32.72 -4.00
N ALA A 401 2.22 -31.95 -4.29
CA ALA A 401 2.24 -31.05 -5.44
C ALA A 401 2.04 -31.80 -6.75
N LYS A 402 2.67 -32.98 -6.94
CA LYS A 402 2.46 -33.82 -8.12
C LYS A 402 1.01 -34.20 -8.33
N ARG A 403 0.27 -34.53 -7.24
CA ARG A 403 -1.18 -34.80 -7.32
C ARG A 403 -1.96 -33.59 -7.81
N TYR A 404 -1.62 -32.38 -7.37
CA TYR A 404 -2.24 -31.15 -7.89
C TYR A 404 -1.83 -30.88 -9.34
N GLN A 405 -0.59 -31.15 -9.74
CA GLN A 405 -0.15 -31.08 -11.13
C GLN A 405 -0.97 -32.00 -12.04
N GLU A 406 -1.31 -33.21 -11.58
CA GLU A 406 -2.17 -34.13 -12.32
C GLU A 406 -3.62 -33.64 -12.37
N LYS A 407 -4.13 -33.06 -11.27
CA LYS A 407 -5.49 -32.55 -11.15
C LYS A 407 -5.74 -31.36 -12.08
N TYR A 408 -4.85 -30.35 -12.04
CA TYR A 408 -5.10 -29.11 -12.77
C TYR A 408 -4.52 -29.14 -14.18
N LEU A 409 -5.42 -28.99 -15.15
CA LEU A 409 -5.06 -28.89 -16.56
C LEU A 409 -4.67 -27.47 -16.98
N GLU A 410 -5.20 -26.48 -16.31
CA GLU A 410 -4.80 -25.08 -16.43
C GLU A 410 -4.92 -24.35 -15.08
N ILE A 411 -4.00 -23.44 -14.85
CA ILE A 411 -3.96 -22.53 -13.72
C ILE A 411 -4.07 -21.12 -14.29
N ALA A 412 -5.17 -20.44 -14.00
CA ALA A 412 -5.42 -19.08 -14.44
C ALA A 412 -5.25 -18.12 -13.26
N ILE A 413 -4.47 -17.05 -13.45
CA ILE A 413 -4.16 -16.06 -12.43
C ILE A 413 -4.60 -14.70 -12.95
N ASP A 414 -5.56 -14.09 -12.26
CA ASP A 414 -5.98 -12.70 -12.53
C ASP A 414 -5.20 -11.71 -11.68
N GLU A 415 -4.97 -10.52 -12.18
CA GLU A 415 -4.18 -9.45 -11.58
C GLU A 415 -2.78 -9.91 -11.13
N TYR A 416 -2.08 -10.65 -12.03
CA TYR A 416 -0.80 -11.28 -11.71
C TYR A 416 0.29 -10.30 -11.24
N GLN A 417 0.23 -9.01 -11.60
CA GLN A 417 1.16 -7.97 -11.15
C GLN A 417 1.12 -7.73 -9.63
N ASP A 418 0.05 -8.18 -8.95
CA ASP A 418 -0.11 -8.01 -7.51
C ASP A 418 0.33 -9.24 -6.70
N SER A 419 0.92 -10.24 -7.38
CA SER A 419 1.43 -11.46 -6.73
C SER A 419 2.76 -11.21 -6.01
N ASN A 420 2.99 -11.94 -4.91
CA ASN A 420 4.27 -11.99 -4.21
C ASN A 420 5.06 -13.27 -4.53
N LEU A 421 6.29 -13.37 -4.02
CA LEU A 421 7.18 -14.49 -4.34
C LEU A 421 6.68 -15.82 -3.72
N VAL A 422 6.06 -15.80 -2.54
CA VAL A 422 5.48 -17.01 -1.92
C VAL A 422 4.39 -17.59 -2.80
N GLN A 423 3.49 -16.72 -3.28
CA GLN A 423 2.38 -17.08 -4.17
C GLN A 423 2.87 -17.64 -5.50
N GLU A 424 3.91 -17.03 -6.08
CA GLU A 424 4.56 -17.53 -7.30
C GLU A 424 5.11 -18.95 -7.10
N TYR A 425 5.80 -19.22 -5.98
CA TYR A 425 6.31 -20.55 -5.67
C TYR A 425 5.20 -21.58 -5.47
N ILE A 426 4.12 -21.21 -4.78
CA ILE A 426 2.96 -22.08 -4.55
C ILE A 426 2.31 -22.45 -5.89
N LEU A 427 1.98 -21.47 -6.73
CA LEU A 427 1.31 -21.69 -8.00
C LEU A 427 2.20 -22.42 -9.01
N SER A 428 3.48 -22.11 -9.05
CA SER A 428 4.46 -22.82 -9.89
C SER A 428 4.63 -24.26 -9.45
N SER A 429 4.58 -24.58 -8.15
CA SER A 429 4.73 -25.94 -7.64
C SER A 429 3.60 -26.89 -8.08
N VAL A 430 2.40 -26.36 -8.26
CA VAL A 430 1.22 -27.14 -8.71
C VAL A 430 1.01 -27.11 -10.23
N SER A 431 1.90 -26.43 -10.96
CA SER A 431 1.92 -26.35 -12.44
C SER A 431 2.69 -27.50 -13.06
N LYS A 432 2.26 -27.90 -14.27
CA LYS A 432 3.00 -28.84 -15.16
C LYS A 432 4.18 -28.17 -15.89
N GLY A 433 4.39 -26.87 -15.71
CA GLY A 433 5.44 -26.10 -16.37
C GLY A 433 5.04 -25.47 -17.72
N ASN A 434 3.85 -25.76 -18.23
CA ASN A 434 3.35 -25.24 -19.51
C ASN A 434 1.83 -24.98 -19.52
N ASN A 435 1.25 -24.78 -18.36
CA ASN A 435 -0.21 -24.68 -18.19
C ASN A 435 -0.66 -23.51 -17.30
N ILE A 436 0.20 -22.48 -17.15
CA ILE A 436 -0.17 -21.26 -16.40
C ILE A 436 -0.61 -20.18 -17.40
N PHE A 437 -1.78 -19.58 -17.13
CA PHE A 437 -2.34 -18.46 -17.84
C PHE A 437 -2.41 -17.27 -16.90
N MET A 438 -1.57 -16.27 -17.10
CA MET A 438 -1.46 -15.08 -16.26
C MET A 438 -2.02 -13.88 -17.00
N VAL A 439 -2.84 -13.10 -16.31
CA VAL A 439 -3.40 -11.84 -16.84
C VAL A 439 -3.06 -10.72 -15.86
N GLY A 440 -2.59 -9.59 -16.39
CA GLY A 440 -2.26 -8.46 -15.55
C GLY A 440 -1.81 -7.24 -16.35
N ASP A 441 -1.55 -6.16 -15.62
CA ASP A 441 -0.98 -4.93 -16.15
C ASP A 441 -0.04 -4.33 -15.12
N VAL A 442 1.25 -4.33 -15.39
CA VAL A 442 2.26 -3.80 -14.46
C VAL A 442 2.01 -2.33 -14.11
N LYS A 443 1.43 -1.54 -15.04
CA LYS A 443 1.05 -0.14 -14.83
C LYS A 443 -0.07 0.06 -13.80
N GLN A 444 -0.79 -1.03 -13.45
CA GLN A 444 -1.84 -1.07 -12.43
C GLN A 444 -1.36 -1.70 -11.11
N SER A 445 -0.05 -1.96 -10.94
CA SER A 445 0.49 -2.48 -9.69
C SER A 445 0.48 -1.39 -8.62
N ILE A 446 -0.50 -1.44 -7.73
CA ILE A 446 -0.69 -0.46 -6.64
C ILE A 446 -0.59 -1.10 -5.25
N TYR A 447 -0.25 -2.40 -5.16
CA TYR A 447 -0.21 -3.16 -3.92
C TYR A 447 1.22 -3.46 -3.40
N LYS A 448 2.23 -2.67 -3.81
CA LYS A 448 3.61 -2.81 -3.32
C LYS A 448 3.70 -2.72 -1.79
N PHE A 449 2.81 -1.93 -1.14
CA PHE A 449 2.68 -1.87 0.32
C PHE A 449 2.16 -3.18 0.95
N ARG A 450 1.56 -4.09 0.17
CA ARG A 450 1.20 -5.46 0.54
C ARG A 450 2.23 -6.49 0.08
N GLN A 451 3.45 -6.05 -0.19
CA GLN A 451 4.55 -6.89 -0.65
C GLN A 451 4.33 -7.53 -2.05
N ALA A 452 3.47 -6.97 -2.88
CA ALA A 452 3.40 -7.34 -4.29
C ALA A 452 4.75 -7.07 -4.97
N MET A 453 5.15 -7.95 -5.88
CA MET A 453 6.43 -7.91 -6.60
C MET A 453 6.19 -7.78 -8.12
N PRO A 454 6.01 -6.55 -8.64
CA PRO A 454 5.82 -6.31 -10.08
C PRO A 454 6.95 -6.88 -10.95
N GLU A 455 8.14 -7.02 -10.36
CA GLU A 455 9.31 -7.60 -11.03
C GLU A 455 9.06 -9.05 -11.51
N LEU A 456 8.17 -9.80 -10.84
CA LEU A 456 7.77 -11.14 -11.29
C LEU A 456 7.06 -11.07 -12.65
N PHE A 457 6.19 -10.09 -12.82
CA PHE A 457 5.50 -9.82 -14.08
C PHE A 457 6.51 -9.36 -15.15
N LEU A 458 7.35 -8.38 -14.84
CA LEU A 458 8.34 -7.80 -15.77
C LEU A 458 9.36 -8.83 -16.24
N ASN A 459 9.86 -9.68 -15.36
CA ASN A 459 10.77 -10.76 -15.73
C ASN A 459 10.16 -11.70 -16.79
N LYS A 460 8.88 -12.06 -16.63
CA LYS A 460 8.15 -12.86 -17.60
C LYS A 460 7.86 -12.05 -18.88
N TYR A 461 7.48 -10.78 -18.74
CA TYR A 461 7.19 -9.88 -19.85
C TYR A 461 8.40 -9.73 -20.79
N HIS A 462 9.62 -9.65 -20.27
CA HIS A 462 10.85 -9.58 -21.06
C HIS A 462 11.29 -10.94 -21.61
N LYS A 463 11.06 -12.01 -20.84
CA LYS A 463 11.50 -13.37 -21.20
C LYS A 463 10.61 -14.03 -22.25
N TYR A 464 9.28 -13.89 -22.14
CA TYR A 464 8.31 -14.57 -22.99
C TYR A 464 8.28 -13.96 -24.38
N LYS A 465 8.05 -14.79 -25.39
CA LYS A 465 8.11 -14.39 -26.79
C LYS A 465 6.75 -13.99 -27.34
N SER A 466 6.72 -13.06 -28.28
CA SER A 466 5.52 -12.76 -29.05
C SER A 466 5.12 -13.97 -29.91
N LYS A 467 3.85 -14.05 -30.32
CA LYS A 467 3.38 -15.15 -31.19
C LYS A 467 4.16 -15.26 -32.47
N LYS A 468 4.71 -14.15 -33.01
CA LYS A 468 5.51 -14.12 -34.24
C LYS A 468 6.90 -14.72 -34.07
N ASP A 469 7.47 -14.56 -32.86
CA ASP A 469 8.85 -14.92 -32.55
C ASP A 469 8.95 -16.25 -31.78
N LYS A 470 7.80 -16.82 -31.39
CA LYS A 470 7.69 -18.01 -30.54
C LYS A 470 8.15 -19.27 -31.27
N GLN A 471 9.08 -20.02 -30.67
CA GLN A 471 9.41 -21.39 -31.02
C GLN A 471 8.55 -22.38 -30.17
N LYS A 472 8.65 -23.70 -30.51
CA LYS A 472 7.78 -24.73 -29.94
C LYS A 472 7.84 -24.84 -28.41
N GLU A 473 8.99 -24.53 -27.82
CA GLU A 473 9.23 -24.67 -26.35
C GLU A 473 9.18 -23.31 -25.62
N ASP A 474 8.97 -22.22 -26.34
CA ASP A 474 8.90 -20.89 -25.72
C ASP A 474 7.56 -20.64 -25.05
N ASP A 475 7.58 -19.91 -23.93
CA ASP A 475 6.41 -19.33 -23.33
C ASP A 475 5.92 -18.09 -24.12
N LEU A 476 4.65 -17.81 -24.07
CA LEU A 476 3.97 -16.84 -24.92
C LEU A 476 3.61 -15.56 -24.19
N LYS A 477 3.95 -14.42 -24.77
CA LYS A 477 3.45 -13.10 -24.39
C LYS A 477 2.40 -12.60 -25.38
N ILE A 478 1.26 -12.15 -24.86
CA ILE A 478 0.18 -11.51 -25.63
C ILE A 478 -0.08 -10.14 -25.04
N GLN A 479 -0.14 -9.10 -25.87
CA GLN A 479 -0.41 -7.74 -25.44
C GLN A 479 -1.82 -7.32 -25.89
N LEU A 480 -2.65 -6.85 -24.95
CA LEU A 480 -3.99 -6.31 -25.21
C LEU A 480 -3.96 -4.79 -24.99
N PHE A 481 -3.80 -4.02 -26.05
CA PHE A 481 -3.60 -2.56 -25.98
C PHE A 481 -4.87 -1.74 -26.24
N LYS A 482 -5.98 -2.35 -26.64
CA LYS A 482 -7.22 -1.63 -26.92
C LYS A 482 -8.06 -1.48 -25.66
N ASN A 483 -8.38 -0.22 -25.31
CA ASN A 483 -9.30 0.09 -24.23
C ASN A 483 -10.74 0.19 -24.74
N PHE A 484 -11.62 -0.66 -24.22
CA PHE A 484 -13.05 -0.68 -24.53
C PHE A 484 -13.91 -0.02 -23.45
N ARG A 485 -13.28 0.65 -22.47
CA ARG A 485 -13.95 1.25 -21.30
C ARG A 485 -14.11 2.77 -21.44
N SER A 486 -13.05 3.44 -21.82
CA SER A 486 -12.93 4.89 -21.75
C SER A 486 -13.08 5.55 -23.13
N ARG A 487 -13.37 6.86 -23.13
CA ARG A 487 -13.32 7.70 -24.32
C ARG A 487 -11.89 8.06 -24.68
N ASP A 488 -11.70 8.48 -25.93
CA ASP A 488 -10.44 8.97 -26.48
C ASP A 488 -9.78 10.05 -25.61
N ASN A 489 -10.53 11.11 -25.28
CA ASN A 489 -10.03 12.22 -24.45
C ASN A 489 -9.39 11.77 -23.12
N VAL A 490 -9.98 10.76 -22.46
CA VAL A 490 -9.43 10.21 -21.22
C VAL A 490 -8.13 9.46 -21.49
N LEU A 491 -8.10 8.67 -22.57
CA LEU A 491 -6.93 7.88 -22.95
C LEU A 491 -5.77 8.78 -23.38
N ASP A 492 -6.05 9.78 -24.21
CA ASP A 492 -5.05 10.71 -24.71
C ASP A 492 -4.41 11.52 -23.57
N PHE A 493 -5.23 12.02 -22.64
CA PHE A 493 -4.72 12.71 -21.46
C PHE A 493 -3.86 11.79 -20.58
N THR A 494 -4.33 10.57 -20.35
CA THR A 494 -3.57 9.57 -19.59
C THR A 494 -2.22 9.28 -20.26
N ASN A 495 -2.21 9.09 -21.59
CA ASN A 495 -0.97 8.84 -22.33
C ASN A 495 0.01 10.02 -22.23
N ILE A 496 -0.47 11.27 -22.33
CA ILE A 496 0.36 12.47 -22.19
C ILE A 496 1.03 12.51 -20.82
N VAL A 497 0.24 12.32 -19.74
CA VAL A 497 0.79 12.36 -18.38
C VAL A 497 1.82 11.25 -18.15
N PHE A 498 1.50 10.01 -18.54
CA PHE A 498 2.41 8.89 -18.28
C PHE A 498 3.66 8.89 -19.18
N GLN A 499 3.57 9.48 -20.38
CA GLN A 499 4.74 9.69 -21.21
C GLN A 499 5.79 10.60 -20.56
N ASP A 500 5.34 11.57 -19.77
CA ASP A 500 6.22 12.52 -19.09
C ASP A 500 6.77 12.00 -17.75
N ILE A 501 6.00 11.16 -17.03
CA ILE A 501 6.35 10.77 -15.65
C ILE A 501 6.73 9.30 -15.48
N MET A 502 6.51 8.41 -16.45
CA MET A 502 6.81 6.98 -16.33
C MET A 502 8.00 6.59 -17.21
N SER A 503 9.05 6.10 -16.55
CA SER A 503 10.28 5.60 -17.19
C SER A 503 10.71 4.30 -16.53
N ASN A 504 11.78 3.68 -17.02
CA ASN A 504 12.37 2.51 -16.37
C ASN A 504 12.83 2.80 -14.93
N ASP A 505 13.27 4.01 -14.64
CA ASP A 505 13.73 4.40 -13.30
C ASP A 505 12.57 4.83 -12.38
N LEU A 506 11.49 5.38 -12.97
CA LEU A 506 10.28 5.81 -12.24
C LEU A 506 9.05 5.05 -12.75
N GLY A 507 8.87 3.82 -12.32
CA GLY A 507 7.72 2.98 -12.70
C GLY A 507 8.08 1.64 -13.33
N ASP A 508 9.37 1.31 -13.40
CA ASP A 508 9.90 0.02 -13.83
C ASP A 508 9.57 -0.35 -15.30
N ILE A 509 9.02 0.58 -16.09
CA ILE A 509 8.69 0.37 -17.51
C ILE A 509 8.82 1.67 -18.30
N GLU A 510 9.36 1.58 -19.50
CA GLU A 510 9.38 2.69 -20.46
C GLU A 510 8.00 2.86 -21.10
N TYR A 511 7.36 4.02 -20.90
CA TYR A 511 6.03 4.30 -21.44
C TYR A 511 6.12 4.84 -22.88
N ASP A 512 6.33 3.94 -23.83
CA ASP A 512 6.43 4.23 -25.26
C ASP A 512 5.11 3.90 -26.02
N GLU A 513 5.10 4.06 -27.32
CA GLU A 513 3.96 3.77 -28.20
C GLU A 513 3.39 2.34 -28.05
N LYS A 514 4.18 1.39 -27.54
CA LYS A 514 3.74 0.00 -27.32
C LYS A 514 2.91 -0.14 -26.05
N GLU A 515 3.10 0.78 -25.10
CA GLU A 515 2.42 0.80 -23.81
C GLU A 515 1.22 1.75 -23.78
N TYR A 516 1.04 2.55 -24.84
CA TYR A 516 -0.08 3.51 -24.93
C TYR A 516 -1.43 2.82 -24.83
N LEU A 517 -2.35 3.50 -24.19
CA LEU A 517 -3.77 3.15 -24.19
C LEU A 517 -4.41 3.54 -25.52
N ASN A 518 -4.85 2.56 -26.28
CA ASN A 518 -5.44 2.78 -27.60
C ASN A 518 -6.96 2.64 -27.55
N LEU A 519 -7.68 3.52 -28.26
CA LEU A 519 -9.13 3.48 -28.32
C LEU A 519 -9.62 2.18 -28.99
N GLY A 520 -10.48 1.47 -28.27
CA GLY A 520 -11.21 0.28 -28.75
C GLY A 520 -12.71 0.41 -28.62
N ALA A 521 -13.18 1.38 -27.81
CA ALA A 521 -14.59 1.65 -27.59
C ALA A 521 -15.18 2.48 -28.74
N ASP A 522 -16.43 2.21 -29.12
CA ASP A 522 -17.20 2.99 -30.07
C ASP A 522 -18.28 3.74 -29.28
N TYR A 523 -18.13 5.08 -29.21
CA TYR A 523 -19.10 5.96 -28.59
C TYR A 523 -19.77 6.83 -29.66
N PRO A 524 -21.10 6.85 -29.73
CA PRO A 524 -21.81 7.74 -30.68
C PRO A 524 -21.43 9.20 -30.47
N GLU A 525 -21.33 9.95 -31.54
CA GLU A 525 -21.03 11.37 -31.47
C GLU A 525 -22.13 12.15 -30.73
N LEU A 526 -21.69 13.06 -29.87
CA LEU A 526 -22.58 14.04 -29.19
C LEU A 526 -21.89 15.40 -29.19
N LYS A 527 -22.65 16.45 -29.44
CA LYS A 527 -22.15 17.83 -29.34
C LYS A 527 -22.07 18.28 -27.88
N GLN A 528 -21.15 17.68 -27.14
CA GLN A 528 -20.85 18.02 -25.77
C GLN A 528 -19.33 17.94 -25.60
N ASN A 529 -18.78 18.81 -24.76
CA ASN A 529 -17.37 18.75 -24.41
C ASN A 529 -17.13 17.61 -23.43
N PHE A 530 -16.26 16.65 -23.79
CA PHE A 530 -15.80 15.55 -22.96
C PHE A 530 -14.31 15.66 -22.67
N ALA A 531 -13.70 16.82 -22.90
CA ALA A 531 -12.28 17.02 -22.62
C ALA A 531 -11.99 16.82 -21.12
N THR A 532 -10.82 16.32 -20.82
CA THR A 532 -10.31 16.25 -19.45
C THR A 532 -10.06 17.67 -18.97
N GLU A 533 -10.53 18.00 -17.76
CA GLU A 533 -10.37 19.30 -17.12
C GLU A 533 -9.24 19.22 -16.10
N ILE A 534 -8.44 20.27 -16.00
CA ILE A 534 -7.42 20.47 -14.97
C ILE A 534 -7.74 21.78 -14.27
N ASP A 535 -8.06 21.71 -13.00
CA ASP A 535 -8.34 22.86 -12.18
C ASP A 535 -7.19 23.08 -11.19
N ILE A 536 -6.67 24.30 -11.13
CA ILE A 536 -5.55 24.67 -10.27
C ILE A 536 -6.06 25.73 -9.30
N ILE A 537 -5.99 25.42 -8.01
CA ILE A 537 -6.34 26.31 -6.93
C ILE A 537 -5.05 26.93 -6.41
N ASP A 538 -4.88 28.25 -6.59
CA ASP A 538 -3.74 28.98 -6.05
C ASP A 538 -4.06 29.42 -4.61
N LEU A 539 -3.39 28.79 -3.66
CA LEU A 539 -3.59 29.03 -2.22
C LEU A 539 -2.64 30.07 -1.63
N LYS A 540 -1.77 30.69 -2.44
CA LYS A 540 -0.86 31.73 -1.96
C LYS A 540 -1.65 32.99 -1.64
N GLU A 541 -1.78 33.33 -0.37
CA GLU A 541 -2.08 34.69 0.05
C GLU A 541 -0.92 35.61 -0.30
N GLU A 542 -1.22 36.86 -0.74
CA GLU A 542 -0.22 37.91 -0.82
C GLU A 542 0.41 38.07 0.57
N GLU A 543 1.71 37.80 0.71
CA GLU A 543 2.47 38.02 1.92
C GLU A 543 2.18 39.43 2.45
N LYS A 544 1.33 39.54 3.44
CA LYS A 544 1.31 40.71 4.31
C LYS A 544 2.64 40.69 5.08
N GLN A 545 3.52 41.61 4.70
CA GLN A 545 4.72 41.93 5.46
C GLN A 545 4.33 42.33 6.88
N GLU A 546 4.26 41.39 7.80
CA GLU A 546 4.29 41.64 9.23
C GLU A 546 5.57 41.03 9.79
N ASN A 547 6.42 41.94 10.27
CA ASN A 547 7.59 41.63 11.07
C ASN A 547 7.14 40.88 12.33
N ILE A 548 7.51 39.59 12.44
CA ILE A 548 7.46 38.89 13.71
C ILE A 548 8.86 38.41 14.04
N GLU A 549 9.46 39.12 15.02
CA GLU A 549 10.59 38.62 15.78
C GLU A 549 10.07 37.67 16.86
N ASN A 550 10.63 36.43 16.85
CA ASN A 550 10.70 35.50 17.98
C ASN A 550 9.38 35.15 18.70
N GLU A 551 8.84 33.93 18.43
CA GLU A 551 8.28 33.07 19.48
C GLU A 551 8.04 31.62 18.98
N GLU A 552 8.65 30.70 19.67
CA GLU A 552 8.43 29.28 20.01
C GLU A 552 7.93 28.24 18.98
N ILE A 553 8.78 27.26 18.76
CA ILE A 553 8.71 26.04 17.89
C ILE A 553 7.48 25.11 18.14
N PHE A 554 6.65 25.37 19.13
CA PHE A 554 5.46 24.55 19.44
C PHE A 554 4.16 25.08 18.80
N GLU A 555 4.08 26.31 18.39
CA GLU A 555 2.90 26.90 17.72
C GLU A 555 2.90 26.59 16.21
N GLU A 556 4.08 26.53 15.56
CA GLU A 556 4.21 26.29 14.13
C GLU A 556 3.55 24.97 13.65
N LYS A 557 3.57 23.88 14.44
CA LYS A 557 2.95 22.61 14.02
C LYS A 557 1.43 22.64 14.00
N ASN A 558 0.81 23.38 14.90
CA ASN A 558 -0.65 23.50 14.95
C ASN A 558 -1.15 24.44 13.84
N GLU A 559 -0.41 25.52 13.54
CA GLU A 559 -0.75 26.43 12.44
C GLU A 559 -0.64 25.74 11.06
N GLU A 560 0.41 24.93 10.83
CA GLU A 560 0.54 24.13 9.60
C GLU A 560 -0.57 23.09 9.42
N GLU A 561 -1.06 22.48 10.50
CA GLU A 561 -2.18 21.51 10.44
C GLU A 561 -3.52 22.22 10.19
N GLU A 562 -3.77 23.36 10.83
CA GLU A 562 -4.97 24.17 10.62
C GLU A 562 -5.01 24.73 9.19
N GLU A 563 -3.94 25.31 8.68
CA GLU A 563 -3.82 25.79 7.30
C GLU A 563 -4.02 24.66 6.29
N ARG A 564 -3.49 23.48 6.56
CA ARG A 564 -3.69 22.31 5.72
C ARG A 564 -5.14 21.85 5.66
N VAL A 565 -5.88 21.93 6.76
CA VAL A 565 -7.31 21.58 6.81
C VAL A 565 -8.12 22.58 6.01
N GLU A 566 -7.87 23.90 6.17
CA GLU A 566 -8.54 24.94 5.41
C GLU A 566 -8.33 24.79 3.89
N ASN A 567 -7.12 24.44 3.47
CA ASN A 567 -6.81 24.17 2.06
C ASN A 567 -7.58 22.98 1.50
N ILE A 568 -7.74 21.90 2.27
CA ILE A 568 -8.53 20.72 1.87
C ILE A 568 -10.03 21.06 1.80
N GLU A 569 -10.53 21.91 2.71
CA GLU A 569 -11.92 22.37 2.68
C GLU A 569 -12.22 23.20 1.43
N LEU A 570 -11.31 24.08 1.02
CA LEU A 570 -11.43 24.86 -0.23
C LEU A 570 -11.48 23.95 -1.46
N GLU A 571 -10.58 22.95 -1.52
CA GLU A 571 -10.57 21.96 -2.59
C GLU A 571 -11.87 21.13 -2.62
N ALA A 572 -12.32 20.63 -1.47
CA ALA A 572 -13.55 19.86 -1.35
C ALA A 572 -14.79 20.67 -1.77
N ARG A 573 -14.85 21.95 -1.38
CA ARG A 573 -15.92 22.89 -1.77
C ARG A 573 -15.93 23.16 -3.27
N PHE A 574 -14.77 23.32 -3.88
CA PHE A 574 -14.64 23.46 -5.32
C PHE A 574 -15.19 22.25 -6.04
N VAL A 575 -14.76 21.04 -5.64
CA VAL A 575 -15.24 19.76 -6.22
C VAL A 575 -16.75 19.61 -6.04
N ALA A 576 -17.29 19.92 -4.84
CA ALA A 576 -18.73 19.85 -4.59
C ALA A 576 -19.52 20.79 -5.52
N ASN A 577 -19.04 22.01 -5.71
CA ASN A 577 -19.69 22.96 -6.66
C ASN A 577 -19.61 22.46 -8.10
N ARG A 578 -18.46 21.90 -8.53
CA ARG A 578 -18.32 21.34 -9.88
C ARG A 578 -19.28 20.17 -10.13
N ILE A 579 -19.48 19.30 -9.15
CA ILE A 579 -20.47 18.21 -9.21
C ILE A 579 -21.88 18.79 -9.38
N LYS A 580 -22.20 19.82 -8.59
CA LYS A 580 -23.50 20.48 -8.67
C LYS A 580 -23.76 21.06 -10.05
N GLU A 581 -22.79 21.76 -10.62
CA GLU A 581 -22.86 22.30 -11.99
C GLU A 581 -23.15 21.21 -13.03
N LEU A 582 -22.40 20.11 -13.02
CA LEU A 582 -22.61 19.00 -13.96
C LEU A 582 -24.01 18.39 -13.88
N ILE A 583 -24.60 18.32 -12.67
CA ILE A 583 -25.97 17.84 -12.46
C ILE A 583 -27.00 18.86 -12.99
N GLU A 584 -26.81 20.15 -12.70
CA GLU A 584 -27.73 21.25 -13.12
C GLU A 584 -27.69 21.42 -14.64
N GLU A 585 -26.52 21.32 -15.26
CA GLU A 585 -26.34 21.37 -16.73
C GLU A 585 -26.87 20.12 -17.43
N LYS A 586 -27.24 19.08 -16.69
CA LYS A 586 -27.68 17.77 -17.21
C LYS A 586 -26.68 17.17 -18.17
N PHE A 587 -25.40 17.16 -17.72
CA PHE A 587 -24.31 16.56 -18.47
C PHE A 587 -24.69 15.15 -18.95
N GLN A 588 -24.40 14.80 -20.21
CA GLN A 588 -24.84 13.54 -20.80
C GLN A 588 -23.78 12.45 -20.63
N VAL A 589 -24.20 11.27 -20.13
CA VAL A 589 -23.37 10.08 -20.03
C VAL A 589 -23.96 8.95 -20.88
N TRP A 590 -23.07 8.09 -21.42
CA TRP A 590 -23.50 6.96 -22.24
C TRP A 590 -23.93 5.77 -21.38
N ASP A 591 -25.18 5.37 -21.45
CA ASP A 591 -25.70 4.17 -20.83
C ASP A 591 -25.47 2.97 -21.77
N ARG A 592 -24.45 2.16 -21.49
CA ARG A 592 -24.10 0.97 -22.30
C ARG A 592 -25.20 -0.06 -22.34
N LYS A 593 -26.01 -0.22 -21.27
CA LYS A 593 -27.06 -1.21 -21.19
C LYS A 593 -28.23 -0.83 -22.11
N LYS A 594 -28.55 0.45 -22.19
CA LYS A 594 -29.63 0.98 -23.00
C LYS A 594 -29.19 1.45 -24.38
N SER A 595 -27.88 1.50 -24.63
CA SER A 595 -27.27 2.03 -25.86
C SER A 595 -27.81 3.41 -26.23
N GLN A 596 -27.87 4.32 -25.22
CA GLN A 596 -28.35 5.70 -25.39
C GLN A 596 -27.69 6.66 -24.40
N TYR A 597 -27.68 7.94 -24.75
CA TYR A 597 -27.26 8.98 -23.79
C TYR A 597 -28.38 9.25 -22.78
N ARG A 598 -28.01 9.52 -21.54
CA ARG A 598 -28.90 10.00 -20.47
C ARG A 598 -28.19 11.08 -19.65
N ASN A 599 -28.99 11.84 -18.89
CA ASN A 599 -28.41 12.77 -17.93
C ASN A 599 -27.56 12.06 -16.90
N ILE A 600 -26.51 12.72 -16.45
CA ILE A 600 -25.66 12.26 -15.36
C ILE A 600 -26.45 12.14 -14.06
N GLU A 601 -26.13 11.18 -13.25
CA GLU A 601 -26.67 10.97 -11.90
C GLU A 601 -25.49 10.92 -10.91
N TYR A 602 -25.69 11.22 -9.63
CA TYR A 602 -24.63 11.22 -8.62
C TYR A 602 -23.84 9.91 -8.58
N LYS A 603 -24.48 8.78 -8.79
CA LYS A 603 -23.83 7.46 -8.84
C LYS A 603 -22.84 7.26 -10.00
N ASP A 604 -22.84 8.17 -11.00
CA ASP A 604 -21.91 8.12 -12.13
C ASP A 604 -20.59 8.86 -11.82
N ILE A 605 -20.52 9.53 -10.67
CA ILE A 605 -19.39 10.37 -10.27
C ILE A 605 -18.60 9.66 -9.17
N VAL A 606 -17.29 9.62 -9.31
CA VAL A 606 -16.37 9.04 -8.33
C VAL A 606 -15.26 10.05 -8.03
N ILE A 607 -14.98 10.26 -6.75
CA ILE A 607 -13.83 11.06 -6.28
C ILE A 607 -12.75 10.09 -5.84
N LEU A 608 -11.54 10.20 -6.39
CA LEU A 608 -10.38 9.41 -6.04
C LEU A 608 -9.38 10.28 -5.30
N LEU A 609 -9.00 9.84 -4.11
CA LEU A 609 -8.02 10.52 -3.24
C LEU A 609 -6.80 9.64 -3.03
N ARG A 610 -5.62 10.24 -2.88
CA ARG A 610 -4.39 9.49 -2.56
C ARG A 610 -4.46 8.82 -1.20
N SER A 611 -5.10 9.48 -0.22
CA SER A 611 -5.40 8.95 1.11
C SER A 611 -6.82 9.38 1.48
N THR A 612 -7.61 8.48 2.03
CA THR A 612 -8.98 8.77 2.49
C THR A 612 -9.01 9.13 3.97
N ALA A 613 -8.03 8.68 4.77
CA ALA A 613 -7.95 9.01 6.18
C ALA A 613 -7.87 10.53 6.39
N ASN A 614 -8.71 11.08 7.24
CA ASN A 614 -8.82 12.51 7.59
C ASN A 614 -9.25 13.45 6.44
N ILE A 615 -9.22 13.02 5.18
CA ILE A 615 -9.58 13.85 4.01
C ILE A 615 -11.01 13.56 3.55
N ALA A 616 -11.40 12.30 3.42
CA ALA A 616 -12.73 11.93 2.93
C ALA A 616 -13.88 12.51 3.77
N PRO A 617 -13.80 12.59 5.12
CA PRO A 617 -14.85 13.23 5.91
C PRO A 617 -15.08 14.72 5.56
N ILE A 618 -14.02 15.45 5.19
CA ILE A 618 -14.11 16.85 4.79
C ILE A 618 -14.88 16.96 3.47
N TYR A 619 -14.55 16.11 2.49
CA TYR A 619 -15.29 16.05 1.22
C TYR A 619 -16.75 15.64 1.44
N GLU A 620 -17.03 14.68 2.31
CA GLU A 620 -18.40 14.30 2.66
C GLU A 620 -19.18 15.48 3.24
N GLN A 621 -18.58 16.21 4.17
CA GLN A 621 -19.20 17.35 4.82
C GLN A 621 -19.56 18.47 3.82
N GLU A 622 -18.61 18.82 2.95
CA GLU A 622 -18.82 19.87 1.93
C GLU A 622 -19.89 19.45 0.90
N ILE A 623 -19.91 18.19 0.46
CA ILE A 623 -20.92 17.67 -0.48
C ILE A 623 -22.31 17.62 0.18
N LEU A 624 -22.40 17.14 1.43
CA LEU A 624 -23.64 17.10 2.18
C LEU A 624 -24.18 18.49 2.49
N SER A 625 -23.31 19.50 2.70
CA SER A 625 -23.71 20.89 2.92
C SER A 625 -24.52 21.46 1.76
N LEU A 626 -24.28 20.97 0.54
CA LEU A 626 -25.03 21.31 -0.67
C LEU A 626 -26.27 20.39 -0.89
N ASN A 627 -26.64 19.56 0.09
CA ASN A 627 -27.73 18.58 0.02
C ASN A 627 -27.57 17.55 -1.11
N MET A 628 -26.35 17.20 -1.46
CA MET A 628 -26.05 16.15 -2.44
C MET A 628 -25.74 14.82 -1.73
N PRO A 629 -26.24 13.69 -2.26
CA PRO A 629 -25.92 12.37 -1.68
C PRO A 629 -24.47 12.01 -1.96
N VAL A 630 -23.77 11.54 -0.95
CA VAL A 630 -22.40 11.03 -1.01
C VAL A 630 -22.28 9.73 -0.23
N PHE A 631 -21.41 8.86 -0.68
CA PHE A 631 -21.04 7.62 0.04
C PHE A 631 -19.52 7.50 0.04
N SER A 632 -18.94 7.30 1.20
CA SER A 632 -17.53 7.00 1.40
C SER A 632 -17.39 5.68 2.18
N ASP A 633 -16.41 4.89 1.81
CA ASP A 633 -16.02 3.67 2.55
C ASP A 633 -14.94 3.97 3.60
N SER A 634 -14.68 5.26 3.87
CA SER A 634 -13.82 5.66 4.97
C SER A 634 -14.51 5.30 6.27
N SER A 635 -13.93 4.37 7.02
CA SER A 635 -14.29 4.23 8.44
C SER A 635 -13.89 5.55 9.10
N GLN A 636 -14.87 6.39 9.47
CA GLN A 636 -14.62 7.38 10.54
C GLN A 636 -13.90 6.64 11.65
N GLU A 637 -12.91 7.25 12.28
CA GLU A 637 -12.23 6.65 13.43
C GLU A 637 -13.30 6.37 14.50
N TYR A 638 -13.83 5.16 14.44
CA TYR A 638 -14.86 4.71 15.39
C TYR A 638 -14.42 4.96 16.83
N LEU A 639 -13.13 4.71 17.10
CA LEU A 639 -12.53 4.94 18.41
C LEU A 639 -12.31 6.43 18.72
N GLY A 640 -12.26 7.31 17.73
CA GLY A 640 -12.12 8.77 17.90
C GLY A 640 -13.43 9.49 18.20
N SER A 641 -14.59 8.83 18.05
CA SER A 641 -15.88 9.47 18.36
C SER A 641 -16.01 9.81 19.84
N ILE A 642 -16.63 10.96 20.14
CA ILE A 642 -16.81 11.46 21.50
C ILE A 642 -17.50 10.42 22.40
N GLU A 643 -18.46 9.70 21.85
CA GLU A 643 -19.21 8.67 22.55
C GLU A 643 -18.30 7.51 23.00
N ILE A 644 -17.45 7.04 22.09
CA ILE A 644 -16.52 5.95 22.39
C ILE A 644 -15.42 6.44 23.34
N GLN A 645 -14.84 7.62 23.09
CA GLN A 645 -13.83 8.22 23.97
C GLN A 645 -14.35 8.43 25.40
N THR A 646 -15.62 8.76 25.54
CA THR A 646 -16.27 8.89 26.86
C THR A 646 -16.31 7.54 27.58
N ILE A 647 -16.70 6.47 26.90
CA ILE A 647 -16.73 5.12 27.49
C ILE A 647 -15.32 4.61 27.77
N MET A 648 -14.37 4.82 26.83
CA MET A 648 -12.96 4.47 27.05
C MET A 648 -12.38 5.21 28.27
N SER A 649 -12.71 6.50 28.43
CA SER A 649 -12.31 7.28 29.61
C SER A 649 -12.95 6.74 30.89
N LEU A 650 -14.21 6.30 30.83
CA LEU A 650 -14.87 5.69 31.98
C LEU A 650 -14.20 4.35 32.38
N LEU A 651 -13.87 3.50 31.40
CA LEU A 651 -13.16 2.26 31.68
C LEU A 651 -11.76 2.51 32.27
N LYS A 652 -11.04 3.53 31.80
CA LYS A 652 -9.75 3.95 32.37
C LYS A 652 -9.86 4.39 33.84
N ILE A 653 -10.91 5.11 34.24
CA ILE A 653 -11.08 5.53 35.62
C ILE A 653 -11.70 4.44 36.53
N ILE A 654 -12.35 3.44 35.95
CA ILE A 654 -12.73 2.22 36.67
C ILE A 654 -11.47 1.46 37.08
N ASP A 655 -10.54 1.30 36.19
CA ASP A 655 -9.23 0.72 36.46
C ASP A 655 -8.41 1.59 37.41
N ASN A 656 -8.13 2.84 37.04
CA ASN A 656 -7.36 3.78 37.86
C ASN A 656 -8.03 5.18 37.90
N PRO A 657 -8.71 5.56 39.00
CA PRO A 657 -9.41 6.84 39.11
C PRO A 657 -8.48 8.06 39.29
N MET A 658 -7.15 7.85 39.44
CA MET A 658 -6.17 8.94 39.62
C MET A 658 -5.75 9.60 38.29
N GLN A 659 -6.39 9.26 37.18
CA GLN A 659 -6.13 9.84 35.86
C GLN A 659 -7.02 11.07 35.65
N ASP A 660 -6.46 12.27 35.79
CA ASP A 660 -7.21 13.53 35.75
C ASP A 660 -7.96 13.77 34.42
N ILE A 661 -7.32 13.58 33.28
CA ILE A 661 -7.92 13.83 31.96
C ILE A 661 -9.10 12.88 31.68
N PRO A 662 -8.99 11.55 31.82
CA PRO A 662 -10.12 10.66 31.68
C PRO A 662 -11.26 10.97 32.70
N LEU A 663 -10.91 11.29 33.94
CA LEU A 663 -11.90 11.61 34.97
C LEU A 663 -12.70 12.87 34.62
N VAL A 664 -12.03 13.95 34.26
CA VAL A 664 -12.70 15.20 33.85
C VAL A 664 -13.55 14.99 32.60
N THR A 665 -13.07 14.21 31.65
CA THR A 665 -13.84 13.86 30.45
C THR A 665 -15.19 13.19 30.83
N VAL A 666 -15.15 12.20 31.71
CA VAL A 666 -16.37 11.50 32.13
C VAL A 666 -17.28 12.41 32.95
N LEU A 667 -16.72 13.21 33.87
CA LEU A 667 -17.49 14.15 34.69
C LEU A 667 -18.26 15.16 33.83
N ARG A 668 -17.65 15.68 32.79
CA ARG A 668 -18.25 16.65 31.86
C ARG A 668 -19.27 16.03 30.93
N SER A 669 -19.20 14.73 30.69
CA SER A 669 -20.07 14.00 29.78
C SER A 669 -21.50 13.84 30.29
N PHE A 670 -22.38 13.25 29.43
CA PHE A 670 -23.75 12.85 29.83
C PHE A 670 -23.76 11.92 31.04
N ILE A 671 -22.69 11.20 31.35
CA ILE A 671 -22.59 10.28 32.49
C ILE A 671 -22.45 11.06 33.79
N GLY A 672 -21.51 11.98 33.89
CA GLY A 672 -21.24 12.77 35.08
C GLY A 672 -22.12 14.00 35.19
N LYS A 673 -22.41 14.68 34.10
CA LYS A 673 -23.24 15.90 33.99
C LYS A 673 -22.75 17.09 34.85
N PHE A 674 -21.45 17.17 35.13
CA PHE A 674 -20.87 18.30 35.84
C PHE A 674 -20.71 19.49 34.88
N THR A 675 -21.02 20.69 35.42
CA THR A 675 -20.76 21.94 34.68
C THR A 675 -19.31 22.39 34.90
N ASP A 676 -18.82 23.27 34.02
CA ASP A 676 -17.47 23.80 34.11
C ASP A 676 -17.25 24.55 35.45
N ASP A 677 -18.24 25.28 35.92
CA ASP A 677 -18.21 25.97 37.23
C ASP A 677 -18.11 24.99 38.42
N GLU A 678 -18.81 23.86 38.36
CA GLU A 678 -18.73 22.81 39.36
C GLU A 678 -17.37 22.16 39.40
N LEU A 679 -16.78 21.89 38.22
CA LEU A 679 -15.42 21.34 38.12
C LEU A 679 -14.36 22.31 38.66
N VAL A 680 -14.52 23.61 38.42
CA VAL A 680 -13.63 24.63 38.98
C VAL A 680 -13.79 24.67 40.52
N GLN A 681 -14.99 24.60 41.06
CA GLN A 681 -15.19 24.56 42.49
C GLN A 681 -14.53 23.33 43.13
N ILE A 682 -14.61 22.18 42.51
CA ILE A 682 -13.92 20.97 42.95
C ILE A 682 -12.40 21.19 42.94
N ARG A 683 -11.84 21.74 41.87
CA ARG A 683 -10.40 21.98 41.73
C ARG A 683 -9.86 22.99 42.72
N LEU A 684 -10.65 23.96 43.13
CA LEU A 684 -10.29 24.96 44.14
C LEU A 684 -10.14 24.37 45.54
N SER A 685 -10.68 23.17 45.83
CA SER A 685 -10.51 22.50 47.12
C SER A 685 -9.06 22.07 47.36
N ASP A 686 -8.33 21.72 46.32
CA ASP A 686 -6.87 21.47 46.31
C ASP A 686 -6.28 21.69 44.92
N LYS A 687 -5.18 22.47 44.82
CA LYS A 687 -4.56 22.81 43.52
C LYS A 687 -3.52 21.80 43.06
N TYR A 688 -2.99 20.96 43.93
CA TYR A 688 -1.81 20.14 43.69
C TYR A 688 -2.12 18.64 43.62
N ASP A 689 -3.18 18.17 44.27
CA ASP A 689 -3.56 16.76 44.24
C ASP A 689 -4.29 16.38 42.96
N ASN A 690 -4.35 15.07 42.68
CA ASN A 690 -5.16 14.51 41.60
C ASN A 690 -6.62 14.87 41.73
N PHE A 691 -7.34 15.05 40.63
CA PHE A 691 -8.71 15.52 40.59
C PHE A 691 -9.66 14.62 41.41
N TYR A 692 -9.43 13.32 41.47
CA TYR A 692 -10.17 12.38 42.30
C TYR A 692 -10.07 12.70 43.80
N VAL A 693 -8.87 13.04 44.28
CA VAL A 693 -8.65 13.46 45.67
C VAL A 693 -9.29 14.82 45.92
N CYS A 694 -9.23 15.74 44.94
CA CYS A 694 -9.95 17.04 45.02
C CYS A 694 -11.44 16.83 45.19
N MET A 695 -12.07 15.89 44.49
CA MET A 695 -13.49 15.56 44.64
C MET A 695 -13.81 15.12 46.07
N GLN A 696 -12.99 14.26 46.66
CA GLN A 696 -13.17 13.79 48.03
C GLN A 696 -13.04 14.94 49.07
N LYS A 697 -12.05 15.83 48.88
CA LYS A 697 -11.87 17.01 49.75
C LYS A 697 -12.98 18.03 49.60
N ALA A 698 -13.45 18.25 48.37
CA ALA A 698 -14.50 19.21 48.03
C ALA A 698 -15.83 18.90 48.78
N MET A 699 -16.12 17.65 49.14
CA MET A 699 -17.32 17.27 49.86
C MET A 699 -17.47 17.95 51.21
N ILE A 700 -16.43 18.58 51.76
CA ILE A 700 -16.47 19.29 53.06
C ILE A 700 -17.02 20.71 52.87
N ASP A 701 -16.62 21.39 51.79
CA ASP A 701 -16.80 22.86 51.68
C ASP A 701 -17.77 23.28 50.56
N VAL A 702 -18.25 22.35 49.69
CA VAL A 702 -19.19 22.67 48.60
C VAL A 702 -20.65 22.70 49.10
N ASN A 703 -21.51 23.33 48.30
CA ASN A 703 -22.95 23.37 48.58
C ASN A 703 -23.57 21.96 48.56
N LYS A 704 -24.77 21.83 49.16
CA LYS A 704 -25.43 20.54 49.34
C LYS A 704 -25.70 19.82 47.99
N GLU A 705 -26.06 20.53 46.95
CA GLU A 705 -26.40 19.98 45.63
C GLU A 705 -25.18 19.39 44.97
N LEU A 706 -24.06 20.10 44.92
CA LEU A 706 -22.80 19.62 44.35
C LEU A 706 -22.24 18.44 45.17
N LYS A 707 -22.39 18.48 46.49
CA LYS A 707 -21.99 17.37 47.37
C LYS A 707 -22.76 16.09 47.04
N GLU A 708 -24.10 16.17 46.92
CA GLU A 708 -24.93 15.01 46.55
C GLU A 708 -24.52 14.46 45.18
N LYS A 709 -24.20 15.33 44.22
CA LYS A 709 -23.77 14.96 42.89
C LYS A 709 -22.41 14.22 42.88
N ILE A 710 -21.45 14.74 43.66
CA ILE A 710 -20.13 14.08 43.83
C ILE A 710 -20.32 12.70 44.49
N CYS A 711 -21.10 12.62 45.60
CA CYS A 711 -21.36 11.37 46.28
C CYS A 711 -21.99 10.31 45.36
N ASN A 712 -22.96 10.69 44.54
CA ASN A 712 -23.64 9.80 43.61
C ASN A 712 -22.67 9.29 42.55
N PHE A 713 -21.83 10.17 42.00
CA PHE A 713 -20.83 9.75 40.97
C PHE A 713 -19.79 8.80 41.57
N LEU A 714 -19.19 9.11 42.70
CA LEU A 714 -18.21 8.27 43.38
C LEU A 714 -18.80 6.91 43.77
N SER A 715 -20.05 6.89 44.31
CA SER A 715 -20.72 5.63 44.62
C SER A 715 -20.96 4.75 43.40
N ASN A 716 -21.32 5.33 42.25
CA ASN A 716 -21.45 4.58 41.01
C ASN A 716 -20.07 4.07 40.49
N LEU A 717 -19.04 4.89 40.59
CA LEU A 717 -17.69 4.49 40.20
C LEU A 717 -17.20 3.33 41.09
N ASP A 718 -17.35 3.41 42.39
CA ASP A 718 -16.97 2.33 43.33
C ASP A 718 -17.75 1.05 43.03
N LYS A 719 -19.07 1.15 42.75
CA LYS A 719 -19.89 0.02 42.31
C LYS A 719 -19.36 -0.65 41.07
N TRP A 720 -19.03 0.10 40.03
CA TRP A 720 -18.47 -0.47 38.76
C TRP A 720 -17.09 -1.06 38.97
N ARG A 721 -16.27 -0.49 39.85
CA ARG A 721 -14.96 -1.04 40.22
C ARG A 721 -15.09 -2.37 40.98
N ASP A 722 -16.08 -2.52 41.85
CA ASP A 722 -16.37 -3.79 42.54
C ASP A 722 -16.88 -4.85 41.49
N GLU A 723 -17.73 -4.39 40.57
CA GLU A 723 -18.37 -5.25 39.58
C GLU A 723 -17.40 -5.77 38.48
N GLN A 724 -16.30 -5.04 38.15
CA GLN A 724 -15.27 -5.50 37.19
C GLN A 724 -14.61 -6.82 37.62
N GLU A 725 -14.62 -7.16 38.92
CA GLU A 725 -14.04 -8.41 39.42
C GLU A 725 -14.91 -9.64 39.08
N TYR A 726 -16.19 -9.45 38.77
CA TYR A 726 -17.17 -10.52 38.63
C TYR A 726 -17.76 -10.64 37.20
N PHE A 727 -17.71 -9.57 36.43
CA PHE A 727 -18.27 -9.55 35.06
C PHE A 727 -17.19 -9.57 33.99
N SER A 728 -17.49 -10.16 32.82
CA SER A 728 -16.69 -9.96 31.64
C SER A 728 -16.77 -8.52 31.16
N LEU A 729 -15.78 -8.08 30.37
CA LEU A 729 -15.70 -6.70 29.90
C LEU A 729 -16.97 -6.25 29.14
N ASP A 730 -17.49 -7.12 28.29
CA ASP A 730 -18.71 -6.87 27.52
C ASP A 730 -19.97 -6.77 28.41
N GLU A 731 -20.08 -7.62 29.43
CA GLU A 731 -21.15 -7.56 30.40
C GLU A 731 -21.10 -6.28 31.26
N LEU A 732 -19.90 -5.87 31.67
CA LEU A 732 -19.68 -4.64 32.39
C LEU A 732 -20.06 -3.40 31.56
N ILE A 733 -19.64 -3.35 30.27
CA ILE A 733 -19.99 -2.26 29.35
C ILE A 733 -21.52 -2.17 29.18
N TRP A 734 -22.19 -3.31 28.95
CA TRP A 734 -23.64 -3.32 28.82
C TRP A 734 -24.34 -2.84 30.09
N LYS A 735 -23.83 -3.21 31.24
CA LYS A 735 -24.36 -2.75 32.53
C LYS A 735 -24.18 -1.26 32.71
N ILE A 736 -23.02 -0.72 32.41
CA ILE A 736 -22.75 0.72 32.40
C ILE A 736 -23.74 1.44 31.45
N TYR A 737 -23.99 0.93 30.26
CA TYR A 737 -24.96 1.51 29.33
C TYR A 737 -26.36 1.57 29.89
N ILE A 738 -26.79 0.55 30.64
CA ILE A 738 -28.10 0.48 31.27
C ILE A 738 -28.15 1.43 32.48
N ASP A 739 -27.18 1.36 33.40
CA ASP A 739 -27.11 2.15 34.62
C ASP A 739 -27.06 3.67 34.33
N THR A 740 -26.33 4.08 33.32
CA THR A 740 -26.16 5.49 32.95
C THR A 740 -27.22 6.01 31.98
N GLY A 741 -27.93 5.11 31.27
CA GLY A 741 -28.79 5.45 30.13
C GLY A 741 -28.03 5.96 28.89
N PHE A 742 -26.72 5.81 28.86
CA PHE A 742 -25.84 6.33 27.79
C PHE A 742 -26.21 5.79 26.42
N TYR A 743 -26.55 4.50 26.33
CA TYR A 743 -26.98 3.89 25.05
C TYR A 743 -28.21 4.60 24.46
N ASN A 744 -29.19 4.95 25.29
CA ASN A 744 -30.38 5.66 24.83
C ASN A 744 -30.06 7.11 24.45
N TYR A 745 -29.16 7.76 25.18
CA TYR A 745 -28.69 9.11 24.88
C TYR A 745 -28.02 9.15 23.48
N VAL A 746 -27.09 8.26 23.21
CA VAL A 746 -26.40 8.18 21.91
C VAL A 746 -27.40 7.86 20.79
N ARG A 747 -28.33 6.92 21.02
CA ARG A 747 -29.34 6.55 20.02
C ARG A 747 -30.27 7.71 19.62
N ILE A 748 -30.59 8.58 20.56
CA ILE A 748 -31.47 9.74 20.31
C ILE A 748 -30.71 10.85 19.58
N ASN A 749 -29.42 11.04 19.89
CA ASN A 749 -28.59 12.10 19.32
C ASN A 749 -27.91 11.69 18.01
N ALA A 750 -27.84 10.39 17.71
CA ALA A 750 -27.39 9.94 16.41
C ALA A 750 -28.35 10.40 15.30
N LYS A 751 -27.96 11.41 14.55
CA LYS A 751 -28.64 11.79 13.30
C LYS A 751 -28.36 10.71 12.27
N TRP A 752 -29.30 9.81 12.06
CA TRP A 752 -29.32 8.86 10.96
C TRP A 752 -29.91 9.49 9.70
#